data_68af05ac8c419943dc5aac608e7e39c3
#
_entry.id   68af05ac8c419943dc5aac608e7e39c3
#
_cell.length_a   1.000
_cell.length_b   1.000
_cell.length_c   1.000
_cell.angle_alpha   90.00
_cell.angle_beta   90.00
_cell.angle_gamma   90.00
#
_symmetry.space_group_name_H-M   'P 1'
#
loop_
_entity.id
_entity.type
_entity.pdbx_description
1 polymer ?
#
loop_
_entity_poly.entity_id
_entity_poly.type
_entity_poly.pdbx_seq_one_letter_code
_entity_poly.pdbx_strand_id
1 'polypeptide(L)'
;MKIKKYILILLFSLFLAPLQAVETIIVGEIVNETTGEAIPNVNIHFRGTKIGTTSDENGSYALRVDMQAKAQLVFSAVGYYTQRYEIEPGAMAGLQVAMREKAAMLTEVVVAPNENPALEILRQVRQHRAENDRTLHAERSSTLQREQTLYVSHINKRHLRRALWRSLQAGMISNEDSTYVLPLYRETQSFRMTGQEMIPANDQRTQALILSSTDYSTLIGNEGNLNFYANSVPLMGHAFLSPLAAGGNLYYRYYIDENDSIAETGLVRIVFRTRNSFYATFNGEMVIDTTTFALRALQAYVPAEVAVNYVNNLHVSQSLTEDGSIADEHISAILDFAVKSDKAGTVFPTLLLTTGLTNREAIHPEAIHREAIHREAIASPDSAFAALDSMPIIRTAKWIATIATTGYIPTGTAVDIGHIEEILQVNKHEGVHFGLPFRTNEKMSKTVSLEASVGYGIRDRRAKGMGRISVNLPTERRNILQLEYHDRYVWSEVDDFDRLLRENSMGWGNFDFTAYAFEALHRDSLCVNTAMRQRQLQLHWFADWGERMGLAGTSLETHAYVRAGWQAGYAYQSLSTIARLSWGEKKYDGYFLRRYAYSQKYPVLYLGLEAGHWQGANAPSSVYAHLRVMLTQHANLGMGGTLHYALQGGAVFGTAPEELLWQANANQGYAYDPYRFTFLHGRQMIGDKYVTLQAEWNGQGILFNLIPGIRWLHLRELVETKIAYSYLSADYLSALTNQKSPHNFYAEIGIGLGNILRVCDLYSVWSLSPTIQWGMRFRIHLGL
;
A
#
# COMPACT_ATOMS: atom_id res chain seq x y z
N MET A 1 -34.05 -8.56 11.03
CA MET A 1 -33.39 -9.46 10.07
C MET A 1 -33.56 -9.08 8.59
N LYS A 2 -34.61 -8.37 8.17
CA LYS A 2 -34.80 -7.96 6.76
C LYS A 2 -33.95 -6.77 6.30
N ILE A 3 -33.61 -5.84 7.18
CA ILE A 3 -32.85 -4.62 6.83
C ILE A 3 -31.35 -4.91 6.53
N LYS A 4 -30.72 -5.86 7.23
CA LYS A 4 -29.32 -6.27 6.97
C LYS A 4 -29.12 -6.92 5.58
N LYS A 5 -30.17 -7.59 5.06
CA LYS A 5 -30.14 -8.22 3.73
C LYS A 5 -30.16 -7.17 2.61
N TYR A 6 -30.83 -6.06 2.81
CA TYR A 6 -30.90 -4.98 1.83
C TYR A 6 -29.66 -4.10 1.82
N ILE A 7 -28.99 -3.91 2.97
CA ILE A 7 -27.73 -3.16 3.05
C ILE A 7 -26.60 -3.94 2.38
N LEU A 8 -26.54 -5.27 2.58
CA LEU A 8 -25.54 -6.12 1.92
C LEU A 8 -25.80 -6.24 0.40
N ILE A 9 -27.07 -6.31 0.00
CA ILE A 9 -27.47 -6.31 -1.42
C ILE A 9 -27.23 -4.92 -2.03
N LEU A 10 -27.43 -3.83 -1.30
CA LEU A 10 -27.15 -2.48 -1.76
C LEU A 10 -25.62 -2.25 -1.93
N LEU A 11 -24.80 -2.76 -1.01
CA LEU A 11 -23.34 -2.74 -1.15
C LEU A 11 -22.86 -3.65 -2.30
N PHE A 12 -23.51 -4.78 -2.54
CA PHE A 12 -23.15 -5.69 -3.63
C PHE A 12 -23.70 -5.25 -4.99
N SER A 13 -24.86 -4.59 -5.03
CA SER A 13 -25.42 -4.03 -6.27
C SER A 13 -24.71 -2.75 -6.74
N LEU A 14 -23.87 -2.14 -5.89
CA LEU A 14 -23.01 -1.03 -6.29
C LEU A 14 -21.86 -1.47 -7.21
N PHE A 15 -21.55 -2.77 -7.30
CA PHE A 15 -20.41 -3.31 -8.05
C PHE A 15 -20.74 -3.94 -9.42
N LEU A 16 -21.99 -3.89 -9.88
CA LEU A 16 -22.40 -4.61 -11.11
C LEU A 16 -23.01 -3.67 -12.16
N ALA A 17 -22.22 -3.14 -13.07
CA ALA A 17 -22.72 -2.64 -14.36
C ALA A 17 -21.61 -2.55 -15.44
N PRO A 18 -21.94 -2.86 -16.72
CA PRO A 18 -20.96 -3.07 -17.79
C PRO A 18 -20.61 -1.81 -18.60
N LEU A 19 -19.39 -1.79 -19.16
CA LEU A 19 -18.76 -0.73 -19.98
C LEU A 19 -18.95 -0.97 -21.49
N GLN A 20 -19.15 0.10 -22.26
CA GLN A 20 -19.03 0.10 -23.72
C GLN A 20 -17.80 0.92 -24.16
N ALA A 21 -16.88 0.30 -24.88
CA ALA A 21 -15.85 0.98 -25.63
C ALA A 21 -16.42 1.53 -26.94
N VAL A 22 -15.85 2.61 -27.46
CA VAL A 22 -16.25 3.19 -28.74
C VAL A 22 -15.39 2.58 -29.82
N GLU A 23 -16.01 1.83 -30.73
CA GLU A 23 -15.33 1.28 -31.89
C GLU A 23 -14.78 2.40 -32.75
N THR A 24 -13.48 2.43 -32.94
CA THR A 24 -12.76 3.38 -33.79
C THR A 24 -12.23 2.64 -35.01
N ILE A 25 -12.58 3.09 -36.18
CA ILE A 25 -12.12 2.53 -37.47
C ILE A 25 -11.21 3.53 -38.10
N ILE A 26 -9.96 3.15 -38.34
CA ILE A 26 -8.94 3.97 -39.03
C ILE A 26 -8.61 3.29 -40.33
N VAL A 27 -8.87 3.99 -41.40
CA VAL A 27 -8.55 3.55 -42.77
C VAL A 27 -7.75 4.62 -43.47
N GLY A 28 -6.85 4.26 -44.37
CA GLY A 28 -6.07 5.23 -45.11
C GLY A 28 -5.11 4.57 -46.10
N GLU A 29 -4.27 5.40 -46.69
CA GLU A 29 -3.24 5.01 -47.67
C GLU A 29 -1.90 5.60 -47.24
N ILE A 30 -0.84 4.86 -47.48
CA ILE A 30 0.52 5.24 -47.17
C ILE A 30 1.30 5.35 -48.46
N VAL A 31 1.85 6.55 -48.72
CA VAL A 31 2.58 6.85 -49.94
C VAL A 31 3.97 7.41 -49.60
N ASN A 32 4.89 7.28 -50.55
CA ASN A 32 6.19 7.94 -50.48
C ASN A 32 6.00 9.45 -50.71
N GLU A 33 6.51 10.27 -49.82
CA GLU A 33 6.36 11.73 -49.84
C GLU A 33 6.92 12.37 -51.13
N THR A 34 7.94 11.75 -51.73
CA THR A 34 8.65 12.31 -52.91
C THR A 34 8.12 11.76 -54.24
N THR A 35 7.83 10.45 -54.31
CA THR A 35 7.40 9.78 -55.54
C THR A 35 5.89 9.62 -55.66
N GLY A 36 5.14 9.72 -54.58
CA GLY A 36 3.71 9.45 -54.54
C GLY A 36 3.33 7.97 -54.67
N GLU A 37 4.31 7.08 -54.76
CA GLU A 37 4.06 5.63 -54.88
C GLU A 37 3.60 5.02 -53.57
N ALA A 38 2.73 4.03 -53.64
CA ALA A 38 2.23 3.29 -52.48
C ALA A 38 3.34 2.53 -51.80
N ILE A 39 3.37 2.53 -50.46
CA ILE A 39 4.35 1.80 -49.66
C ILE A 39 3.68 0.56 -49.03
N PRO A 40 4.00 -0.66 -49.49
CA PRO A 40 3.48 -1.87 -48.91
C PRO A 40 4.24 -2.26 -47.64
N ASN A 41 3.61 -3.13 -46.81
CA ASN A 41 4.19 -3.72 -45.60
C ASN A 41 4.68 -2.70 -44.56
N VAL A 42 4.08 -1.51 -44.50
CA VAL A 42 4.30 -0.57 -43.41
C VAL A 42 3.67 -1.12 -42.14
N ASN A 43 4.44 -1.23 -41.07
CA ASN A 43 3.93 -1.65 -39.80
C ASN A 43 3.22 -0.46 -39.11
N ILE A 44 1.95 -0.64 -38.79
CA ILE A 44 1.06 0.36 -38.21
C ILE A 44 0.59 -0.16 -36.88
N HIS A 45 0.94 0.50 -35.78
CA HIS A 45 0.57 0.04 -34.44
C HIS A 45 0.33 1.21 -33.50
N PHE A 46 -0.52 1.02 -32.51
CA PHE A 46 -0.65 1.96 -31.41
C PHE A 46 0.57 1.86 -30.50
N ARG A 47 1.18 3.00 -30.21
CA ARG A 47 2.38 3.11 -29.37
C ARG A 47 2.14 2.42 -28.02
N GLY A 48 3.04 1.46 -27.70
CA GLY A 48 2.98 0.73 -26.43
C GLY A 48 1.95 -0.41 -26.37
N THR A 49 1.27 -0.73 -27.48
CA THR A 49 0.30 -1.83 -27.54
C THR A 49 0.71 -2.88 -28.59
N LYS A 50 0.02 -4.03 -28.61
CA LYS A 50 0.11 -5.04 -29.67
C LYS A 50 -0.95 -4.83 -30.74
N ILE A 51 -1.77 -3.81 -30.63
CA ILE A 51 -2.84 -3.52 -31.56
C ILE A 51 -2.23 -2.80 -32.77
N GLY A 52 -2.30 -3.43 -33.93
CA GLY A 52 -1.73 -2.90 -35.14
C GLY A 52 -2.14 -3.70 -36.35
N THR A 53 -1.73 -3.21 -37.52
CA THR A 53 -1.94 -3.82 -38.83
C THR A 53 -0.73 -3.54 -39.74
N THR A 54 -0.74 -4.03 -40.96
CA THR A 54 0.24 -3.68 -41.99
C THR A 54 -0.48 -3.17 -43.23
N SER A 55 0.16 -2.28 -44.01
CA SER A 55 -0.36 -1.87 -45.29
C SER A 55 -0.26 -3.01 -46.32
N ASP A 56 -1.23 -3.05 -47.24
CA ASP A 56 -1.28 -4.00 -48.35
C ASP A 56 -0.36 -3.54 -49.54
N GLU A 57 -0.44 -4.27 -50.69
CA GLU A 57 0.36 -3.98 -51.86
C GLU A 57 0.07 -2.61 -52.51
N ASN A 58 -1.10 -2.02 -52.22
CA ASN A 58 -1.51 -0.72 -52.66
C ASN A 58 -1.29 0.38 -51.60
N GLY A 59 -0.54 0.10 -50.56
CA GLY A 59 -0.33 1.03 -49.44
C GLY A 59 -1.55 1.23 -48.54
N SER A 60 -2.67 0.58 -48.80
CA SER A 60 -3.91 0.76 -48.07
C SER A 60 -3.88 -0.02 -46.75
N TYR A 61 -4.49 0.55 -45.71
CA TYR A 61 -4.61 -0.13 -44.41
C TYR A 61 -5.97 0.12 -43.75
N ALA A 62 -6.38 -0.82 -42.94
CA ALA A 62 -7.56 -0.70 -42.09
C ALA A 62 -7.25 -1.27 -40.69
N LEU A 63 -7.52 -0.49 -39.66
CA LEU A 63 -7.36 -0.87 -38.29
C LEU A 63 -8.65 -0.57 -37.52
N ARG A 64 -9.19 -1.61 -36.89
CA ARG A 64 -10.40 -1.50 -36.08
C ARG A 64 -10.01 -1.75 -34.62
N VAL A 65 -10.32 -0.82 -33.74
CA VAL A 65 -9.92 -0.87 -32.34
C VAL A 65 -10.98 -0.22 -31.45
N ASP A 66 -11.19 -0.79 -30.29
CA ASP A 66 -12.01 -0.18 -29.24
C ASP A 66 -11.15 0.76 -28.41
N MET A 67 -11.30 2.07 -28.61
CA MET A 67 -10.52 3.10 -27.92
C MET A 67 -11.33 3.78 -26.84
N GLN A 68 -10.66 4.09 -25.71
CA GLN A 68 -11.24 4.84 -24.59
C GLN A 68 -10.62 6.21 -24.40
N ALA A 69 -9.43 6.45 -24.94
CA ALA A 69 -8.67 7.70 -24.86
C ALA A 69 -7.87 7.94 -26.14
N LYS A 70 -7.39 9.16 -26.35
CA LYS A 70 -6.44 9.48 -27.41
C LYS A 70 -5.22 8.56 -27.34
N ALA A 71 -4.79 8.02 -28.45
CA ALA A 71 -3.62 7.17 -28.53
C ALA A 71 -2.79 7.50 -29.79
N GLN A 72 -1.49 7.31 -29.68
CA GLN A 72 -0.55 7.61 -30.76
C GLN A 72 -0.42 6.41 -31.69
N LEU A 73 -0.80 6.57 -32.94
CA LEU A 73 -0.63 5.59 -33.99
C LEU A 73 0.73 5.81 -34.67
N VAL A 74 1.54 4.79 -34.77
CA VAL A 74 2.91 4.82 -35.31
C VAL A 74 2.97 4.04 -36.61
N PHE A 75 3.55 4.66 -37.62
CA PHE A 75 3.80 4.09 -38.93
C PHE A 75 5.30 3.92 -39.15
N SER A 76 5.75 2.69 -39.39
CA SER A 76 7.17 2.38 -39.57
C SER A 76 7.41 1.38 -40.69
N ALA A 77 8.38 1.70 -41.57
CA ALA A 77 8.81 0.85 -42.66
C ALA A 77 10.33 0.92 -42.84
N VAL A 78 10.91 -0.16 -43.31
CA VAL A 78 12.35 -0.21 -43.63
C VAL A 78 12.67 0.81 -44.76
N GLY A 79 13.63 1.66 -44.50
CA GLY A 79 14.02 2.70 -45.48
C GLY A 79 13.25 4.02 -45.39
N TYR A 80 12.33 4.17 -44.44
CA TYR A 80 11.51 5.36 -44.24
C TYR A 80 11.63 5.92 -42.83
N TYR A 81 11.42 7.24 -42.64
CA TYR A 81 11.29 7.86 -41.33
C TYR A 81 9.95 7.50 -40.73
N THR A 82 9.98 7.13 -39.46
CA THR A 82 8.78 6.79 -38.69
C THR A 82 7.86 8.00 -38.54
N GLN A 83 6.58 7.86 -38.87
CA GLN A 83 5.54 8.87 -38.69
C GLN A 83 4.65 8.52 -37.48
N ARG A 84 4.11 9.56 -36.83
CA ARG A 84 3.27 9.41 -35.63
C ARG A 84 2.08 10.36 -35.72
N TYR A 85 0.88 9.82 -35.45
CA TYR A 85 -0.38 10.56 -35.48
C TYR A 85 -1.18 10.29 -34.21
N GLU A 86 -1.78 11.33 -33.66
CA GLU A 86 -2.72 11.17 -32.52
C GLU A 86 -4.11 10.85 -33.04
N ILE A 87 -4.71 9.78 -32.50
CA ILE A 87 -6.05 9.29 -32.87
C ILE A 87 -6.99 9.45 -31.69
N GLU A 88 -8.15 10.05 -31.94
CA GLU A 88 -9.21 10.21 -30.93
C GLU A 88 -10.23 9.06 -31.00
N PRO A 89 -10.80 8.64 -29.84
CA PRO A 89 -11.84 7.62 -29.82
C PRO A 89 -13.08 8.03 -30.60
N GLY A 90 -13.61 7.12 -31.43
CA GLY A 90 -14.82 7.33 -32.21
C GLY A 90 -14.62 8.14 -33.49
N ALA A 91 -13.40 8.49 -33.86
CA ALA A 91 -13.08 9.09 -35.11
C ALA A 91 -13.05 8.05 -36.25
N MET A 92 -13.80 8.29 -37.31
CA MET A 92 -13.62 7.57 -38.57
C MET A 92 -12.59 8.40 -39.35
N ALA A 93 -11.32 8.04 -39.30
CA ALA A 93 -10.25 8.79 -39.92
C ALA A 93 -9.81 8.11 -41.21
N GLY A 94 -10.05 8.78 -42.35
CA GLY A 94 -9.31 8.50 -43.58
C GLY A 94 -7.97 9.21 -43.48
N LEU A 95 -6.95 8.52 -42.93
CA LEU A 95 -5.64 9.12 -42.69
C LEU A 95 -4.66 8.78 -43.82
N GLN A 96 -4.38 9.74 -44.71
CA GLN A 96 -3.30 9.61 -45.68
C GLN A 96 -1.96 9.94 -45.04
N VAL A 97 -1.02 9.00 -45.11
CA VAL A 97 0.31 9.12 -44.49
C VAL A 97 1.38 9.18 -45.57
N ALA A 98 2.05 10.34 -45.70
CA ALA A 98 3.20 10.49 -46.54
C ALA A 98 4.48 10.17 -45.73
N MET A 99 5.20 9.12 -46.14
CA MET A 99 6.45 8.74 -45.48
C MET A 99 7.66 9.17 -46.30
N ARG A 100 8.58 9.86 -45.63
CA ARG A 100 9.83 10.32 -46.22
C ARG A 100 10.86 9.19 -46.22
N GLU A 101 11.47 8.99 -47.41
CA GLU A 101 12.54 8.00 -47.57
C GLU A 101 13.84 8.46 -46.90
N LYS A 102 14.52 7.54 -46.22
CA LYS A 102 15.85 7.79 -45.67
C LYS A 102 16.86 7.77 -46.83
N ALA A 103 17.49 8.89 -47.12
CA ALA A 103 18.58 8.92 -48.08
C ALA A 103 19.68 7.95 -47.66
N ALA A 104 19.91 6.91 -48.45
CA ALA A 104 20.95 5.92 -48.19
C ALA A 104 22.33 6.54 -48.45
N MET A 105 22.93 7.17 -47.48
CA MET A 105 24.39 7.30 -47.46
C MET A 105 24.93 5.92 -47.01
N LEU A 106 25.41 5.15 -48.00
CA LEU A 106 26.22 3.97 -47.78
C LEU A 106 27.57 4.41 -47.19
N THR A 107 27.60 4.60 -45.89
CA THR A 107 28.84 4.51 -45.13
C THR A 107 29.06 3.02 -44.89
N GLU A 108 30.18 2.53 -45.38
CA GLU A 108 30.64 1.13 -45.17
C GLU A 108 30.57 0.80 -43.67
N VAL A 109 29.52 0.12 -43.27
CA VAL A 109 29.37 -0.38 -41.90
C VAL A 109 30.21 -1.64 -41.84
N VAL A 110 31.37 -1.54 -41.24
CA VAL A 110 32.08 -2.69 -40.73
C VAL A 110 31.18 -3.37 -39.70
N VAL A 111 30.49 -4.42 -40.12
CA VAL A 111 29.66 -5.25 -39.25
C VAL A 111 30.62 -6.07 -38.39
N ALA A 112 30.97 -5.54 -37.22
CA ALA A 112 31.46 -6.39 -36.13
C ALA A 112 30.30 -7.24 -35.66
N PRO A 113 30.43 -8.57 -35.55
CA PRO A 113 29.33 -9.39 -35.12
C PRO A 113 29.05 -9.17 -33.64
N ASN A 114 27.85 -8.72 -33.36
CA ASN A 114 27.09 -9.08 -32.15
C ASN A 114 27.17 -8.25 -30.88
N GLU A 115 27.36 -6.96 -30.85
CA GLU A 115 26.99 -6.24 -29.65
C GLU A 115 25.99 -5.10 -29.94
N ASN A 116 24.83 -5.15 -29.35
CA ASN A 116 23.84 -4.08 -29.41
C ASN A 116 24.46 -2.83 -28.73
N PRO A 117 24.67 -1.72 -29.46
CA PRO A 117 25.36 -0.53 -28.93
C PRO A 117 24.65 0.07 -27.72
N ALA A 118 23.34 -0.11 -27.57
CA ALA A 118 22.62 0.28 -26.35
C ALA A 118 23.13 -0.45 -25.11
N LEU A 119 23.53 -1.72 -25.21
CA LEU A 119 24.04 -2.49 -24.08
C LEU A 119 25.41 -2.00 -23.62
N GLU A 120 26.23 -1.54 -24.55
CA GLU A 120 27.54 -0.96 -24.22
C GLU A 120 27.35 0.34 -23.44
N ILE A 121 26.49 1.25 -23.91
CA ILE A 121 26.18 2.49 -23.19
C ILE A 121 25.65 2.18 -21.80
N LEU A 122 24.73 1.23 -21.67
CA LEU A 122 24.19 0.82 -20.37
C LEU A 122 25.23 0.17 -19.46
N ARG A 123 26.25 -0.49 -20.02
CA ARG A 123 27.39 -0.98 -19.24
C ARG A 123 28.18 0.18 -18.65
N GLN A 124 28.44 1.21 -19.45
CA GLN A 124 29.12 2.44 -18.99
C GLN A 124 28.29 3.16 -17.91
N VAL A 125 26.97 3.31 -18.10
CA VAL A 125 26.07 3.89 -17.10
C VAL A 125 26.18 3.15 -15.75
N ARG A 126 26.26 1.82 -15.77
CA ARG A 126 26.42 1.02 -14.55
C ARG A 126 27.80 1.17 -13.92
N GLN A 127 28.86 1.32 -14.70
CA GLN A 127 30.20 1.57 -14.21
C GLN A 127 30.33 2.94 -13.53
N HIS A 128 29.69 3.98 -14.09
CA HIS A 128 29.67 5.34 -13.52
C HIS A 128 28.54 5.57 -12.51
N ARG A 129 27.86 4.51 -12.07
CA ARG A 129 26.76 4.61 -11.11
C ARG A 129 27.19 5.30 -9.81
N ALA A 130 28.38 4.99 -9.30
CA ALA A 130 28.88 5.57 -8.05
C ALA A 130 28.99 7.10 -8.09
N GLU A 131 29.22 7.66 -9.28
CA GLU A 131 29.37 9.10 -9.53
C GLU A 131 28.03 9.78 -9.81
N ASN A 132 27.11 9.06 -10.49
CA ASN A 132 25.86 9.61 -11.03
C ASN A 132 24.63 9.36 -10.14
N ASP A 133 24.68 8.35 -9.24
CA ASP A 133 23.59 8.05 -8.32
C ASP A 133 23.57 9.04 -7.16
N ARG A 134 22.70 10.05 -7.25
CA ARG A 134 22.55 11.10 -6.23
C ARG A 134 22.37 10.56 -4.82
N THR A 135 21.82 9.36 -4.67
CA THR A 135 21.55 8.78 -3.36
C THR A 135 22.80 8.37 -2.61
N LEU A 136 23.93 8.32 -3.30
CA LEU A 136 25.25 8.05 -2.71
C LEU A 136 26.00 9.34 -2.30
N HIS A 137 25.45 10.52 -2.61
CA HIS A 137 26.07 11.83 -2.40
C HIS A 137 25.28 12.67 -1.40
N ALA A 138 25.57 12.53 -0.12
CA ALA A 138 24.90 13.27 0.96
C ALA A 138 25.19 14.79 0.93
N GLU A 139 26.27 15.21 0.29
CA GLU A 139 26.63 16.61 0.10
C GLU A 139 25.75 17.35 -0.89
N ARG A 140 25.06 16.64 -1.79
CA ARG A 140 24.14 17.23 -2.77
C ARG A 140 22.79 17.51 -2.09
N SER A 141 22.45 18.78 -1.98
CA SER A 141 21.18 19.21 -1.38
C SER A 141 20.35 20.02 -2.37
N SER A 142 19.06 19.74 -2.44
CA SER A 142 18.11 20.46 -3.28
C SER A 142 16.78 20.68 -2.54
N THR A 143 16.04 21.71 -2.91
CA THR A 143 14.70 21.98 -2.37
C THR A 143 13.64 21.58 -3.37
N LEU A 144 12.86 20.57 -3.04
CA LEU A 144 11.77 20.05 -3.86
C LEU A 144 10.42 20.45 -3.30
N GLN A 145 9.49 20.76 -4.18
CA GLN A 145 8.08 20.87 -3.83
C GLN A 145 7.35 19.63 -4.32
N ARG A 146 6.66 18.93 -3.41
CA ARG A 146 5.75 17.83 -3.75
C ARG A 146 4.33 18.35 -3.83
N GLU A 147 3.63 17.96 -4.88
CA GLU A 147 2.19 18.06 -5.00
C GLU A 147 1.62 16.67 -5.25
N GLN A 148 0.69 16.24 -4.41
CA GLN A 148 0.01 14.95 -4.53
C GLN A 148 -1.49 15.19 -4.60
N THR A 149 -2.16 14.59 -5.58
CA THR A 149 -3.60 14.78 -5.78
C THR A 149 -4.30 13.46 -6.06
N LEU A 150 -5.55 13.37 -5.62
CA LEU A 150 -6.46 12.29 -5.97
C LEU A 150 -7.77 12.88 -6.47
N TYR A 151 -8.16 12.52 -7.68
CA TYR A 151 -9.41 12.95 -8.31
C TYR A 151 -10.27 11.74 -8.67
N VAL A 152 -11.59 11.90 -8.61
CA VAL A 152 -12.47 11.07 -9.42
C VAL A 152 -12.42 11.61 -10.84
N SER A 153 -12.01 10.80 -11.81
CA SER A 153 -11.77 11.20 -13.18
C SER A 153 -12.75 10.51 -14.15
N HIS A 154 -12.74 10.97 -15.41
CA HIS A 154 -13.58 10.42 -16.49
C HIS A 154 -15.08 10.50 -16.22
N ILE A 155 -15.54 11.51 -15.46
CA ILE A 155 -16.95 11.78 -15.27
C ILE A 155 -17.52 12.38 -16.57
N ASN A 156 -18.36 11.65 -17.27
CA ASN A 156 -18.94 12.05 -18.54
C ASN A 156 -20.42 12.43 -18.43
N LYS A 157 -21.04 12.93 -19.50
CA LYS A 157 -22.46 13.30 -19.55
C LYS A 157 -23.43 12.17 -19.16
N ARG A 158 -23.03 10.89 -19.33
CA ARG A 158 -23.86 9.74 -18.89
C ARG A 158 -23.90 9.63 -17.37
N HIS A 159 -22.78 9.87 -16.71
CA HIS A 159 -22.71 9.90 -15.25
C HIS A 159 -23.61 11.01 -14.69
N LEU A 160 -23.59 12.20 -15.28
CA LEU A 160 -24.42 13.34 -14.86
C LEU A 160 -25.94 13.15 -15.03
N ARG A 161 -26.38 12.12 -15.76
CA ARG A 161 -27.80 11.73 -15.81
C ARG A 161 -28.27 11.12 -14.49
N ARG A 162 -27.38 10.58 -13.66
CA ARG A 162 -27.70 10.01 -12.34
C ARG A 162 -27.78 11.12 -11.30
N ALA A 163 -28.75 11.04 -10.42
CA ALA A 163 -29.01 12.07 -9.39
C ALA A 163 -27.77 12.37 -8.54
N LEU A 164 -27.02 11.33 -8.16
CA LEU A 164 -25.77 11.44 -7.39
C LEU A 164 -24.76 12.37 -8.06
N TRP A 165 -24.37 12.06 -9.29
CA TRP A 165 -23.36 12.83 -10.02
C TRP A 165 -23.84 14.23 -10.38
N ARG A 166 -25.12 14.38 -10.67
CA ARG A 166 -25.73 15.68 -10.91
C ARG A 166 -25.68 16.58 -9.69
N SER A 167 -25.90 16.04 -8.50
CA SER A 167 -25.83 16.84 -7.26
C SER A 167 -24.41 17.30 -6.94
N LEU A 168 -23.39 16.62 -7.42
CA LEU A 168 -21.96 16.97 -7.21
C LEU A 168 -21.41 17.92 -8.28
N GLN A 169 -22.18 18.18 -9.35
CA GLN A 169 -21.70 18.93 -10.52
C GLN A 169 -21.18 20.33 -10.19
N ALA A 170 -21.74 21.01 -9.19
CA ALA A 170 -21.32 22.35 -8.81
C ALA A 170 -19.89 22.41 -8.22
N GLY A 171 -19.37 21.29 -7.71
CA GLY A 171 -17.98 21.17 -7.22
C GLY A 171 -17.06 20.43 -8.17
N MET A 172 -17.51 20.06 -9.35
CA MET A 172 -16.68 19.44 -10.37
C MET A 172 -15.94 20.47 -11.20
N ILE A 173 -14.80 20.07 -11.65
CA ILE A 173 -13.92 20.84 -12.54
C ILE A 173 -14.11 20.30 -13.94
N SER A 174 -14.39 21.19 -14.92
CA SER A 174 -14.57 20.79 -16.32
C SER A 174 -13.22 20.75 -17.02
N ASN A 175 -12.96 19.67 -17.74
CA ASN A 175 -11.85 19.56 -18.68
C ASN A 175 -12.27 20.01 -20.09
N GLU A 176 -11.30 20.28 -20.96
CA GLU A 176 -11.54 20.71 -22.35
C GLU A 176 -12.35 19.69 -23.18
N ASP A 177 -12.14 18.40 -22.93
CA ASP A 177 -12.84 17.27 -23.59
C ASP A 177 -14.26 17.05 -23.08
N SER A 178 -14.88 18.02 -22.41
CA SER A 178 -16.22 17.91 -21.83
C SER A 178 -16.36 16.77 -20.81
N THR A 179 -15.27 16.29 -20.23
CA THR A 179 -15.26 15.44 -19.04
C THR A 179 -15.13 16.30 -17.78
N TYR A 180 -15.48 15.73 -16.64
CA TYR A 180 -15.38 16.40 -15.37
C TYR A 180 -14.50 15.60 -14.44
N VAL A 181 -13.81 16.29 -13.53
CA VAL A 181 -13.07 15.70 -12.41
C VAL A 181 -13.60 16.22 -11.09
N LEU A 182 -13.60 15.37 -10.08
CA LEU A 182 -14.01 15.70 -8.71
C LEU A 182 -12.81 15.55 -7.79
N PRO A 183 -12.32 16.62 -7.15
CA PRO A 183 -11.19 16.51 -6.25
C PRO A 183 -11.58 15.79 -4.96
N LEU A 184 -10.77 14.81 -4.54
CA LEU A 184 -10.91 14.10 -3.28
C LEU A 184 -9.82 14.46 -2.28
N TYR A 185 -8.61 14.68 -2.77
CA TYR A 185 -7.44 14.96 -1.95
C TYR A 185 -6.43 15.81 -2.70
N ARG A 186 -5.80 16.73 -2.00
CA ARG A 186 -4.64 17.49 -2.46
C ARG A 186 -3.71 17.77 -1.29
N GLU A 187 -2.43 17.52 -1.49
CA GLU A 187 -1.39 17.87 -0.55
C GLU A 187 -0.26 18.59 -1.27
N THR A 188 0.24 19.65 -0.69
CA THR A 188 1.46 20.35 -1.13
C THR A 188 2.40 20.50 0.05
N GLN A 189 3.66 20.14 -0.14
CA GLN A 189 4.70 20.24 0.89
C GLN A 189 6.07 20.43 0.25
N SER A 190 6.90 21.28 0.87
CA SER A 190 8.31 21.41 0.48
C SER A 190 9.18 20.43 1.27
N PHE A 191 10.24 19.95 0.61
CA PHE A 191 11.22 19.04 1.19
C PHE A 191 12.62 19.51 0.87
N ARG A 192 13.51 19.39 1.85
CA ARG A 192 14.95 19.45 1.61
C ARG A 192 15.43 18.03 1.35
N MET A 193 16.02 17.82 0.19
CA MET A 193 16.67 16.56 -0.19
C MET A 193 18.12 16.59 0.23
N THR A 194 18.61 15.51 0.83
CA THR A 194 20.02 15.31 1.17
C THR A 194 20.34 13.84 0.93
N GLY A 195 21.01 13.54 -0.17
CA GLY A 195 21.20 12.14 -0.59
C GLY A 195 19.86 11.40 -0.84
N GLN A 196 19.56 10.43 0.00
CA GLN A 196 18.28 9.68 -0.02
C GLN A 196 17.20 10.30 0.88
N GLU A 197 17.54 11.19 1.76
CA GLU A 197 16.66 11.68 2.80
C GLU A 197 15.83 12.87 2.31
N MET A 198 14.50 12.78 2.53
CA MET A 198 13.54 13.86 2.29
C MET A 198 13.12 14.44 3.64
N ILE A 199 13.68 15.59 3.98
CA ILE A 199 13.34 16.28 5.24
C ILE A 199 12.19 17.25 4.96
N PRO A 200 11.00 17.04 5.56
CA PRO A 200 9.84 17.89 5.30
C PRO A 200 10.01 19.27 5.95
N ALA A 201 9.56 20.30 5.24
CA ALA A 201 9.38 21.64 5.79
C ALA A 201 8.02 21.77 6.49
N ASN A 202 7.87 22.80 7.35
CA ASN A 202 6.61 23.07 8.08
C ASN A 202 5.60 23.87 7.23
N ASP A 203 5.53 23.62 5.92
CA ASP A 203 4.65 24.32 4.98
C ASP A 203 3.57 23.43 4.37
N GLN A 204 3.35 22.26 4.96
CA GLN A 204 2.34 21.30 4.49
C GLN A 204 0.94 21.93 4.46
N ARG A 205 0.31 21.85 3.29
CA ARG A 205 -1.10 22.22 3.08
C ARG A 205 -1.84 21.03 2.55
N THR A 206 -2.93 20.66 3.22
CA THR A 206 -3.72 19.49 2.87
C THR A 206 -5.19 19.83 2.78
N GLN A 207 -5.83 19.36 1.72
CA GLN A 207 -7.28 19.40 1.51
C GLN A 207 -7.78 17.97 1.29
N ALA A 208 -8.78 17.57 2.05
CA ALA A 208 -9.30 16.21 2.05
C ALA A 208 -10.84 16.25 2.10
N LEU A 209 -11.51 15.53 1.21
CA LEU A 209 -12.96 15.65 1.06
C LEU A 209 -13.75 14.60 1.85
N ILE A 210 -13.41 13.32 1.74
CA ILE A 210 -14.19 12.21 2.31
C ILE A 210 -13.47 11.55 3.48
N LEU A 211 -12.23 11.13 3.28
CA LEU A 211 -11.36 10.58 4.32
C LEU A 211 -10.61 11.71 5.02
N SER A 212 -10.03 11.43 6.18
CA SER A 212 -9.10 12.37 6.81
C SER A 212 -7.81 12.52 5.99
N SER A 213 -7.07 13.59 6.20
CA SER A 213 -5.77 13.76 5.55
C SER A 213 -4.82 12.61 5.89
N THR A 214 -4.81 12.16 7.14
CA THR A 214 -4.01 11.02 7.61
C THR A 214 -4.41 9.74 6.90
N ASP A 215 -5.71 9.49 6.69
CA ASP A 215 -6.19 8.30 5.99
C ASP A 215 -5.79 8.32 4.52
N TYR A 216 -5.91 9.47 3.83
CA TYR A 216 -5.43 9.62 2.46
C TYR A 216 -3.92 9.43 2.35
N SER A 217 -3.14 10.09 3.19
CA SER A 217 -1.67 9.97 3.16
C SER A 217 -1.21 8.54 3.45
N THR A 218 -1.95 7.79 4.29
CA THR A 218 -1.68 6.38 4.57
C THR A 218 -2.08 5.51 3.38
N LEU A 219 -3.22 5.78 2.75
CA LEU A 219 -3.76 5.02 1.61
C LEU A 219 -2.92 5.22 0.34
N ILE A 220 -2.58 6.46 0.02
CA ILE A 220 -1.86 6.83 -1.21
C ILE A 220 -0.35 6.58 -1.05
N GLY A 221 0.15 6.57 0.18
CA GLY A 221 1.58 6.53 0.44
C GLY A 221 2.29 7.84 0.09
N ASN A 222 3.60 7.84 0.23
CA ASN A 222 4.46 8.94 -0.19
C ASN A 222 5.21 8.53 -1.45
N GLU A 223 4.49 8.40 -2.55
CA GLU A 223 5.09 8.11 -3.85
C GLU A 223 5.96 9.30 -4.29
N GLY A 224 7.03 9.00 -5.01
CA GLY A 224 7.99 9.98 -5.50
C GLY A 224 9.41 9.74 -4.96
N ASN A 225 10.36 10.53 -5.45
CA ASN A 225 11.80 10.37 -5.20
C ASN A 225 12.32 9.01 -5.71
N LEU A 226 11.90 8.62 -6.91
CA LEU A 226 12.29 7.33 -7.49
C LEU A 226 13.77 7.35 -7.88
N ASN A 227 14.45 6.23 -7.60
CA ASN A 227 15.85 6.02 -7.99
C ASN A 227 15.95 4.89 -9.03
N PHE A 228 16.11 5.25 -10.30
CA PHE A 228 16.28 4.28 -11.38
C PHE A 228 17.69 3.69 -11.47
N TYR A 229 18.69 4.24 -10.77
CA TYR A 229 19.99 3.58 -10.61
C TYR A 229 19.91 2.36 -9.67
N ALA A 230 18.91 2.28 -8.80
CA ALA A 230 18.67 1.09 -8.01
C ALA A 230 18.25 -0.10 -8.89
N ASN A 231 18.52 -1.33 -8.45
CA ASN A 231 18.07 -2.52 -9.20
C ASN A 231 16.55 -2.67 -9.17
N SER A 232 15.90 -2.18 -8.13
CA SER A 232 14.44 -2.24 -7.94
C SER A 232 13.91 -0.86 -7.58
N VAL A 233 12.83 -0.47 -8.22
CA VAL A 233 12.11 0.79 -8.02
C VAL A 233 10.80 0.48 -7.29
N PRO A 234 10.67 0.86 -6.01
CA PRO A 234 9.40 0.68 -5.30
C PRO A 234 8.38 1.69 -5.81
N LEU A 235 7.20 1.21 -6.20
CA LEU A 235 6.11 2.05 -6.71
C LEU A 235 4.77 1.37 -6.41
N MET A 236 3.86 2.06 -5.74
CA MET A 236 2.53 1.56 -5.38
C MET A 236 2.55 0.19 -4.67
N GLY A 237 3.46 0.02 -3.71
CA GLY A 237 3.60 -1.23 -2.95
C GLY A 237 4.28 -2.38 -3.68
N HIS A 238 4.63 -2.22 -4.95
CA HIS A 238 5.32 -3.21 -5.78
C HIS A 238 6.77 -2.82 -6.03
N ALA A 239 7.61 -3.81 -6.26
CA ALA A 239 9.01 -3.63 -6.67
C ALA A 239 9.14 -3.88 -8.17
N PHE A 240 9.39 -2.84 -8.93
CA PHE A 240 9.63 -2.93 -10.36
C PHE A 240 11.12 -3.02 -10.65
N LEU A 241 11.50 -3.91 -11.56
CA LEU A 241 12.89 -3.98 -12.02
C LEU A 241 13.25 -2.72 -12.79
N SER A 242 14.31 -2.03 -12.38
CA SER A 242 14.80 -0.86 -13.11
C SER A 242 15.34 -1.23 -14.50
N PRO A 243 15.12 -0.39 -15.53
CA PRO A 243 15.78 -0.60 -16.82
C PRO A 243 17.32 -0.44 -16.75
N LEU A 244 17.85 0.18 -15.69
CA LEU A 244 19.29 0.29 -15.44
C LEU A 244 19.84 -0.84 -14.53
N ALA A 245 18.97 -1.75 -14.05
CA ALA A 245 19.37 -2.82 -13.14
C ALA A 245 20.49 -3.70 -13.70
N ALA A 246 21.32 -4.24 -12.81
CA ALA A 246 22.28 -5.29 -13.16
C ALA A 246 21.51 -6.52 -13.68
N GLY A 247 21.90 -7.05 -14.85
CA GLY A 247 21.18 -8.14 -15.49
C GLY A 247 19.85 -7.74 -16.17
N GLY A 248 19.55 -6.46 -16.28
CA GLY A 248 18.34 -5.95 -16.95
C GLY A 248 18.14 -6.47 -18.38
N ASN A 249 19.20 -6.84 -19.09
CA ASN A 249 19.16 -7.45 -20.42
C ASN A 249 18.43 -8.80 -20.45
N LEU A 250 18.27 -9.50 -19.33
CA LEU A 250 17.47 -10.72 -19.23
C LEU A 250 15.96 -10.42 -19.30
N TYR A 251 15.56 -9.23 -18.88
CA TYR A 251 14.16 -8.82 -18.77
C TYR A 251 13.74 -7.79 -19.79
N TYR A 252 14.69 -7.01 -20.33
CA TYR A 252 14.47 -5.95 -21.29
C TYR A 252 15.15 -6.21 -22.63
N ARG A 253 14.60 -5.58 -23.66
CA ARG A 253 15.24 -5.32 -24.94
C ARG A 253 15.50 -3.83 -25.04
N TYR A 254 16.69 -3.45 -25.48
CA TYR A 254 17.09 -2.06 -25.60
C TYR A 254 17.36 -1.71 -27.06
N TYR A 255 16.98 -0.51 -27.47
CA TYR A 255 17.16 0.01 -28.82
C TYR A 255 17.60 1.46 -28.71
N ILE A 256 18.54 1.90 -29.54
CA ILE A 256 18.84 3.30 -29.70
C ILE A 256 17.82 3.89 -30.67
N ASP A 257 17.25 5.07 -30.36
CA ASP A 257 16.41 5.81 -31.28
C ASP A 257 17.31 6.57 -32.26
N GLU A 258 17.44 6.06 -33.48
CA GLU A 258 18.29 6.61 -34.51
C GLU A 258 17.81 7.99 -35.06
N ASN A 259 16.60 8.44 -34.67
CA ASN A 259 16.04 9.71 -35.11
C ASN A 259 16.55 10.93 -34.31
N ASP A 260 17.25 10.70 -33.16
CA ASP A 260 17.87 11.79 -32.43
C ASP A 260 19.29 12.03 -32.93
N SER A 261 19.64 13.26 -33.25
CA SER A 261 20.96 13.70 -33.67
C SER A 261 21.94 13.70 -32.49
N ILE A 262 22.41 12.52 -32.12
CA ILE A 262 23.35 12.28 -30.99
C ILE A 262 24.63 13.10 -31.17
N ALA A 263 25.06 13.29 -32.44
CA ALA A 263 26.32 13.94 -32.78
C ALA A 263 26.38 15.43 -32.39
N GLU A 264 25.26 16.10 -32.27
CA GLU A 264 25.21 17.56 -31.99
C GLU A 264 24.98 17.84 -30.47
N THR A 265 24.32 16.94 -29.73
CA THR A 265 23.89 17.19 -28.33
C THR A 265 24.68 16.43 -27.30
N GLY A 266 25.45 15.39 -27.69
CA GLY A 266 26.10 14.48 -26.73
C GLY A 266 25.11 13.62 -25.92
N LEU A 267 23.83 13.58 -26.31
CA LEU A 267 22.79 12.82 -25.64
C LEU A 267 22.34 11.65 -26.52
N VAL A 268 22.06 10.51 -25.92
CA VAL A 268 21.53 9.33 -26.59
C VAL A 268 20.17 8.92 -25.97
N ARG A 269 19.20 8.67 -26.82
CA ARG A 269 17.90 8.14 -26.43
C ARG A 269 17.89 6.62 -26.59
N ILE A 270 17.64 5.92 -25.48
CA ILE A 270 17.53 4.46 -25.44
C ILE A 270 16.07 4.10 -25.13
N VAL A 271 15.45 3.38 -26.05
CA VAL A 271 14.12 2.80 -25.85
C VAL A 271 14.27 1.43 -25.22
N PHE A 272 13.54 1.17 -24.15
CA PHE A 272 13.52 -0.13 -23.49
C PHE A 272 12.12 -0.74 -23.51
N ARG A 273 12.06 -2.06 -23.75
CA ARG A 273 10.82 -2.84 -23.80
C ARG A 273 11.00 -4.12 -23.01
N THR A 274 9.99 -4.47 -22.19
CA THR A 274 10.00 -5.73 -21.47
C THR A 274 9.98 -6.93 -22.42
N ARG A 275 10.69 -7.99 -22.05
CA ARG A 275 10.62 -9.28 -22.79
C ARG A 275 9.34 -10.06 -22.46
N ASN A 276 8.79 -9.84 -21.27
CA ASN A 276 7.54 -10.43 -20.83
C ASN A 276 6.72 -9.38 -20.08
N SER A 277 5.58 -9.01 -20.63
CA SER A 277 4.70 -7.95 -20.11
C SER A 277 4.00 -8.30 -18.78
N PHE A 278 4.10 -9.55 -18.30
CA PHE A 278 3.55 -9.95 -17.00
C PHE A 278 4.53 -9.75 -15.83
N TYR A 279 5.80 -9.49 -16.10
CA TYR A 279 6.76 -9.18 -15.05
C TYR A 279 6.62 -7.73 -14.58
N ALA A 280 6.93 -7.49 -13.32
CA ALA A 280 6.98 -6.14 -12.74
C ALA A 280 8.17 -5.36 -13.34
N THR A 281 7.98 -4.86 -14.55
CA THR A 281 8.96 -4.15 -15.38
C THR A 281 8.28 -2.96 -16.04
N PHE A 282 9.08 -2.11 -16.66
CA PHE A 282 8.61 -0.93 -17.38
C PHE A 282 8.82 -1.09 -18.88
N ASN A 283 8.00 -0.37 -19.64
CA ASN A 283 8.34 0.02 -21.03
C ASN A 283 8.59 1.51 -21.04
N GLY A 284 9.45 1.99 -21.93
CA GLY A 284 9.68 3.44 -21.98
C GLY A 284 10.92 3.81 -22.78
N GLU A 285 11.39 5.01 -22.48
CA GLU A 285 12.60 5.59 -23.06
C GLU A 285 13.40 6.34 -22.00
N MET A 286 14.71 6.41 -22.17
CA MET A 286 15.61 7.16 -21.33
C MET A 286 16.65 7.90 -22.16
N VAL A 287 17.07 9.05 -21.67
CA VAL A 287 18.09 9.90 -22.29
C VAL A 287 19.34 9.83 -21.42
N ILE A 288 20.44 9.41 -22.01
CA ILE A 288 21.75 9.25 -21.36
C ILE A 288 22.73 10.24 -21.98
N ASP A 289 23.50 10.91 -21.15
CA ASP A 289 24.63 11.74 -21.56
C ASP A 289 25.82 10.83 -21.91
N THR A 290 26.33 10.93 -23.13
CA THR A 290 27.40 10.06 -23.62
C THR A 290 28.77 10.43 -23.09
N THR A 291 28.92 11.60 -22.45
CA THR A 291 30.18 12.08 -21.88
C THR A 291 30.31 11.61 -20.42
N THR A 292 29.25 11.80 -19.63
CA THR A 292 29.24 11.48 -18.19
C THR A 292 28.57 10.14 -17.90
N PHE A 293 27.91 9.53 -18.88
CA PHE A 293 27.07 8.34 -18.75
C PHE A 293 25.96 8.50 -17.67
N ALA A 294 25.55 9.74 -17.45
CA ALA A 294 24.47 10.06 -16.51
C ALA A 294 23.10 9.96 -17.17
N LEU A 295 22.11 9.45 -16.40
CA LEU A 295 20.70 9.54 -16.77
C LEU A 295 20.26 11.01 -16.70
N ARG A 296 19.69 11.55 -17.80
CA ARG A 296 19.16 12.91 -17.86
C ARG A 296 17.66 12.97 -17.81
N ALA A 297 17.00 12.04 -18.48
CA ALA A 297 15.55 11.93 -18.45
C ALA A 297 15.11 10.48 -18.61
N LEU A 298 13.93 10.18 -18.09
CA LEU A 298 13.31 8.88 -18.24
C LEU A 298 11.80 9.06 -18.33
N GLN A 299 11.18 8.35 -19.28
CA GLN A 299 9.74 8.17 -19.37
C GLN A 299 9.46 6.67 -19.34
N ALA A 300 8.66 6.22 -18.36
CA ALA A 300 8.35 4.84 -18.17
C ALA A 300 6.86 4.63 -17.92
N TYR A 301 6.32 3.54 -18.41
CA TYR A 301 4.96 3.10 -18.10
C TYR A 301 4.95 1.60 -17.81
N VAL A 302 4.06 1.20 -16.91
CA VAL A 302 3.89 -0.19 -16.55
C VAL A 302 2.97 -0.86 -17.57
N PRO A 303 3.34 -2.03 -18.15
CA PRO A 303 2.46 -2.80 -19.02
C PRO A 303 1.13 -3.14 -18.33
N ALA A 304 0.04 -3.08 -19.06
CA ALA A 304 -1.30 -3.36 -18.53
C ALA A 304 -1.47 -4.80 -18.00
N GLU A 305 -0.62 -5.72 -18.46
CA GLU A 305 -0.63 -7.12 -18.04
C GLU A 305 0.05 -7.37 -16.69
N VAL A 306 0.80 -6.38 -16.17
CA VAL A 306 1.39 -6.49 -14.82
C VAL A 306 0.27 -6.45 -13.79
N ALA A 307 0.28 -7.42 -12.90
CA ALA A 307 -0.76 -7.57 -11.87
C ALA A 307 -0.60 -6.59 -10.71
N VAL A 308 -0.71 -5.28 -10.98
CA VAL A 308 -0.94 -4.27 -9.95
C VAL A 308 -2.45 -4.07 -9.86
N ASN A 309 -3.03 -4.49 -8.74
CA ASN A 309 -4.48 -4.48 -8.58
C ASN A 309 -5.04 -3.07 -8.73
N TYR A 310 -6.15 -2.97 -9.44
CA TYR A 310 -6.89 -1.73 -9.64
C TYR A 310 -6.12 -0.61 -10.34
N VAL A 311 -4.85 -0.79 -10.69
CA VAL A 311 -4.04 0.22 -11.35
C VAL A 311 -4.02 -0.02 -12.84
N ASN A 312 -4.54 0.95 -13.60
CA ASN A 312 -4.43 1.03 -15.03
C ASN A 312 -3.55 2.25 -15.37
N ASN A 313 -2.78 2.18 -16.43
CA ASN A 313 -1.97 3.31 -16.90
C ASN A 313 -1.10 3.96 -15.82
N LEU A 314 -0.19 3.20 -15.25
CA LEU A 314 0.83 3.74 -14.37
C LEU A 314 1.98 4.29 -15.21
N HIS A 315 2.19 5.59 -15.12
CA HIS A 315 3.19 6.32 -15.87
C HIS A 315 4.11 7.10 -14.95
N VAL A 316 5.39 7.12 -15.27
CA VAL A 316 6.44 7.85 -14.55
C VAL A 316 7.24 8.66 -15.57
N SER A 317 7.44 9.95 -15.31
CA SER A 317 8.41 10.78 -15.99
C SER A 317 9.37 11.39 -14.97
N GLN A 318 10.65 11.40 -15.27
CA GLN A 318 11.67 11.97 -14.42
C GLN A 318 12.69 12.71 -15.28
N SER A 319 13.07 13.91 -14.86
CA SER A 319 14.21 14.65 -15.42
C SER A 319 15.20 14.98 -14.30
N LEU A 320 16.47 14.87 -14.61
CA LEU A 320 17.56 15.11 -13.69
C LEU A 320 18.41 16.29 -14.15
N THR A 321 18.91 17.05 -13.21
CA THR A 321 19.89 18.13 -13.44
C THR A 321 21.26 17.54 -13.76
N GLU A 322 22.24 18.40 -14.11
CA GLU A 322 23.61 17.97 -14.44
C GLU A 322 24.29 17.28 -13.26
N ASP A 323 24.00 17.71 -12.04
CA ASP A 323 24.51 17.10 -10.81
C ASP A 323 23.76 15.85 -10.39
N GLY A 324 22.77 15.37 -11.17
CA GLY A 324 21.97 14.19 -10.91
C GLY A 324 20.82 14.39 -9.92
N SER A 325 20.57 15.62 -9.45
CA SER A 325 19.40 15.94 -8.61
C SER A 325 18.11 15.89 -9.44
N ILE A 326 16.94 15.68 -8.78
CA ILE A 326 15.65 15.74 -9.45
C ILE A 326 15.38 17.19 -9.88
N ALA A 327 15.15 17.39 -11.17
CA ALA A 327 14.61 18.65 -11.70
C ALA A 327 13.08 18.62 -11.68
N ASP A 328 12.49 17.55 -12.21
CA ASP A 328 11.05 17.30 -12.20
C ASP A 328 10.79 15.80 -12.21
N GLU A 329 9.84 15.35 -11.41
CA GLU A 329 9.35 13.98 -11.40
C GLU A 329 7.83 14.00 -11.35
N HIS A 330 7.19 13.23 -12.23
CA HIS A 330 5.75 13.10 -12.26
C HIS A 330 5.35 11.63 -12.32
N ILE A 331 4.50 11.22 -11.41
CA ILE A 331 3.88 9.90 -11.36
C ILE A 331 2.38 10.07 -11.54
N SER A 332 1.79 9.33 -12.46
CA SER A 332 0.34 9.30 -12.63
C SER A 332 -0.17 7.87 -12.72
N ALA A 333 -1.26 7.58 -12.03
CA ALA A 333 -1.92 6.30 -12.03
C ALA A 333 -3.43 6.45 -12.14
N ILE A 334 -4.06 5.67 -13.00
CA ILE A 334 -5.51 5.55 -13.05
C ILE A 334 -5.90 4.33 -12.24
N LEU A 335 -6.69 4.54 -11.18
CA LEU A 335 -7.21 3.47 -10.34
C LEU A 335 -8.63 3.12 -10.80
N ASP A 336 -8.84 1.86 -11.17
CA ASP A 336 -10.13 1.33 -11.61
C ASP A 336 -10.54 0.14 -10.73
N PHE A 337 -11.53 0.36 -9.89
CA PHE A 337 -12.07 -0.65 -8.96
C PHE A 337 -13.15 -1.53 -9.61
N ALA A 338 -13.39 -1.42 -10.91
CA ALA A 338 -14.35 -2.28 -11.60
C ALA A 338 -13.84 -3.72 -11.70
N VAL A 339 -14.64 -4.67 -11.25
CA VAL A 339 -14.31 -6.12 -11.25
C VAL A 339 -14.31 -6.72 -12.66
N LYS A 340 -14.92 -6.07 -13.64
CA LYS A 340 -14.96 -6.50 -15.06
C LYS A 340 -14.78 -5.30 -15.98
N SER A 341 -13.71 -5.31 -16.77
CA SER A 341 -13.37 -4.22 -17.69
C SER A 341 -14.01 -4.35 -19.09
N ASP A 342 -14.68 -5.44 -19.44
CA ASP A 342 -14.82 -5.80 -20.86
C ASP A 342 -16.10 -5.38 -21.58
N LYS A 343 -17.14 -4.89 -20.95
CA LYS A 343 -18.31 -4.40 -21.70
C LYS A 343 -19.12 -3.36 -20.93
N ALA A 344 -19.22 -2.18 -21.54
CA ALA A 344 -20.10 -1.04 -21.24
C ALA A 344 -19.57 -0.05 -20.19
N GLY A 345 -19.67 1.22 -20.55
CA GLY A 345 -19.25 2.40 -19.81
C GLY A 345 -19.46 2.30 -18.31
N THR A 346 -18.40 2.51 -17.57
CA THR A 346 -18.34 2.36 -16.13
C THR A 346 -19.47 3.09 -15.44
N VAL A 347 -20.17 2.38 -14.57
CA VAL A 347 -21.15 2.99 -13.65
C VAL A 347 -20.43 3.92 -12.68
N PHE A 348 -19.13 3.64 -12.44
CA PHE A 348 -18.26 4.42 -11.60
C PHE A 348 -17.12 4.99 -12.43
N PRO A 349 -16.84 6.29 -12.30
CA PRO A 349 -15.66 6.90 -12.85
C PRO A 349 -14.41 6.35 -12.15
N THR A 350 -13.26 6.43 -12.83
CA THR A 350 -11.97 6.00 -12.30
C THR A 350 -11.41 7.05 -11.34
N LEU A 351 -10.46 6.64 -10.48
CA LEU A 351 -9.67 7.59 -9.71
C LEU A 351 -8.37 7.89 -10.45
N LEU A 352 -7.97 9.14 -10.46
CA LEU A 352 -6.68 9.61 -10.98
C LEU A 352 -5.83 10.04 -9.80
N LEU A 353 -4.73 9.33 -9.55
CA LEU A 353 -3.69 9.72 -8.62
C LEU A 353 -2.56 10.39 -9.38
N THR A 354 -2.09 11.54 -8.92
CA THR A 354 -0.88 12.17 -9.42
C THR A 354 0.03 12.58 -8.29
N THR A 355 1.33 12.41 -8.48
CA THR A 355 2.38 12.91 -7.59
C THR A 355 3.42 13.63 -8.42
N GLY A 356 3.66 14.89 -8.15
CA GLY A 356 4.70 15.72 -8.78
C GLY A 356 5.73 16.14 -7.75
N LEU A 357 7.03 16.01 -8.09
CA LEU A 357 8.16 16.58 -7.36
C LEU A 357 8.86 17.55 -8.28
N THR A 358 8.97 18.80 -7.89
CA THR A 358 9.56 19.84 -8.73
C THR A 358 10.62 20.61 -7.96
N ASN A 359 11.81 20.75 -8.55
CA ASN A 359 12.87 21.62 -8.05
C ASN A 359 12.65 23.05 -8.56
N ARG A 360 12.30 23.96 -7.65
CA ARG A 360 12.02 25.35 -8.00
C ARG A 360 13.27 26.12 -8.50
N GLU A 361 14.45 25.69 -8.09
CA GLU A 361 15.72 26.33 -8.41
C GLU A 361 16.27 25.88 -9.78
N ALA A 362 15.85 24.69 -10.26
CA ALA A 362 16.33 24.08 -11.50
C ALA A 362 15.44 24.35 -12.73
N ILE A 363 14.38 25.14 -12.60
CA ILE A 363 13.47 25.42 -13.73
C ILE A 363 14.12 26.40 -14.69
N HIS A 364 14.82 25.90 -15.72
CA HIS A 364 15.06 26.63 -16.95
C HIS A 364 13.83 26.50 -17.87
N PRO A 365 13.31 27.59 -18.45
CA PRO A 365 12.04 27.59 -19.18
C PRO A 365 12.01 26.80 -20.48
N GLU A 366 13.13 26.31 -20.97
CA GLU A 366 13.27 25.79 -22.34
C GLU A 366 13.45 24.28 -22.49
N ALA A 367 13.59 23.53 -21.43
CA ALA A 367 13.82 22.10 -21.55
C ALA A 367 12.57 21.28 -21.23
N ILE A 368 12.18 20.52 -22.21
CA ILE A 368 11.18 19.46 -22.23
C ILE A 368 9.77 19.95 -22.57
N HIS A 369 9.35 19.60 -23.79
CA HIS A 369 7.94 19.55 -24.14
C HIS A 369 7.19 18.81 -23.03
N ARG A 370 6.63 19.58 -22.12
CA ARG A 370 5.56 19.13 -21.24
C ARG A 370 4.41 18.76 -22.19
N GLU A 371 4.26 17.49 -22.48
CA GLU A 371 2.92 16.97 -22.67
C GLU A 371 2.23 17.19 -21.35
N ALA A 372 1.70 18.40 -21.22
CA ALA A 372 0.87 18.81 -20.13
C ALA A 372 -0.38 17.94 -20.16
N ILE A 373 -0.37 16.86 -19.38
CA ILE A 373 -1.62 16.38 -18.87
C ILE A 373 -2.12 17.52 -17.97
N HIS A 374 -2.82 18.45 -18.64
CA HIS A 374 -3.70 19.49 -18.11
C HIS A 374 -3.19 20.35 -16.95
N ARG A 375 -2.41 21.38 -17.30
CA ARG A 375 -2.29 22.58 -16.45
C ARG A 375 -3.18 23.76 -16.91
N GLU A 376 -4.19 23.54 -17.73
CA GLU A 376 -5.04 24.66 -18.16
C GLU A 376 -6.38 24.71 -17.44
N ALA A 377 -6.65 25.90 -16.90
CA ALA A 377 -7.94 26.46 -16.51
C ALA A 377 -8.81 25.64 -15.55
N ILE A 378 -8.25 25.30 -14.40
CA ILE A 378 -9.07 24.79 -13.30
C ILE A 378 -9.47 26.00 -12.45
N ALA A 379 -10.78 26.22 -12.28
CA ALA A 379 -11.30 27.02 -11.16
C ALA A 379 -10.53 26.59 -9.92
N SER A 380 -10.04 27.55 -9.11
CA SER A 380 -9.07 27.20 -8.06
C SER A 380 -9.56 25.98 -7.29
N PRO A 381 -8.75 24.92 -7.09
CA PRO A 381 -9.18 23.70 -6.41
C PRO A 381 -9.81 24.00 -5.04
N ASP A 382 -9.37 25.07 -4.40
CA ASP A 382 -9.85 25.53 -3.10
C ASP A 382 -11.37 25.84 -3.12
N SER A 383 -11.87 26.49 -4.17
CA SER A 383 -13.30 26.79 -4.29
C SER A 383 -14.13 25.51 -4.53
N ALA A 384 -13.59 24.55 -5.26
CA ALA A 384 -14.25 23.27 -5.50
C ALA A 384 -14.36 22.43 -4.20
N PHE A 385 -13.30 22.35 -3.40
CA PHE A 385 -13.34 21.69 -2.09
C PHE A 385 -14.36 22.31 -1.16
N ALA A 386 -14.40 23.65 -1.07
CA ALA A 386 -15.35 24.36 -0.20
C ALA A 386 -16.82 24.13 -0.64
N ALA A 387 -17.09 24.14 -1.95
CA ALA A 387 -18.41 23.88 -2.48
C ALA A 387 -18.87 22.44 -2.19
N LEU A 388 -18.00 21.46 -2.38
CA LEU A 388 -18.29 20.05 -2.14
C LEU A 388 -18.50 19.74 -0.66
N ASP A 389 -17.69 20.31 0.23
CA ASP A 389 -17.77 20.06 1.67
C ASP A 389 -19.13 20.50 2.28
N SER A 390 -19.75 21.50 1.67
CA SER A 390 -21.09 21.96 2.07
C SER A 390 -22.23 20.99 1.70
N MET A 391 -22.00 20.05 0.77
CA MET A 391 -23.05 19.20 0.22
C MET A 391 -23.47 18.08 1.18
N PRO A 392 -24.79 17.82 1.36
CA PRO A 392 -25.29 16.77 2.26
C PRO A 392 -24.74 15.39 1.95
N ILE A 393 -24.57 15.06 0.66
CA ILE A 393 -24.09 13.75 0.23
C ILE A 393 -22.62 13.53 0.62
N ILE A 394 -21.79 14.56 0.52
CA ILE A 394 -20.38 14.50 0.96
C ILE A 394 -20.29 14.38 2.47
N ARG A 395 -21.15 15.09 3.22
CA ARG A 395 -21.23 14.93 4.68
C ARG A 395 -21.61 13.51 5.08
N THR A 396 -22.58 12.89 4.37
CA THR A 396 -22.94 11.49 4.60
C THR A 396 -21.78 10.55 4.25
N ALA A 397 -21.10 10.77 3.14
CA ALA A 397 -19.92 9.99 2.76
C ALA A 397 -18.78 10.11 3.79
N LYS A 398 -18.50 11.33 4.28
CA LYS A 398 -17.55 11.57 5.39
C LYS A 398 -17.96 10.81 6.65
N TRP A 399 -19.22 10.86 7.00
CA TRP A 399 -19.77 10.18 8.18
C TRP A 399 -19.53 8.66 8.09
N ILE A 400 -19.87 8.03 6.94
CA ILE A 400 -19.64 6.61 6.70
C ILE A 400 -18.14 6.30 6.72
N ALA A 401 -17.32 7.10 6.04
CA ALA A 401 -15.90 6.91 5.97
C ALA A 401 -15.25 6.99 7.37
N THR A 402 -15.65 7.96 8.19
CA THR A 402 -15.15 8.10 9.56
C THR A 402 -15.47 6.85 10.39
N ILE A 403 -16.70 6.32 10.28
CA ILE A 403 -17.04 5.07 10.98
C ILE A 403 -16.15 3.92 10.50
N ALA A 404 -15.96 3.80 9.19
CA ALA A 404 -15.16 2.72 8.61
C ALA A 404 -13.68 2.78 9.00
N THR A 405 -13.10 3.99 9.08
CA THR A 405 -11.66 4.16 9.34
C THR A 405 -11.30 4.26 10.82
N THR A 406 -12.25 4.71 11.66
CA THR A 406 -11.99 4.94 13.08
C THR A 406 -12.77 4.03 14.03
N GLY A 407 -13.82 3.38 13.56
CA GLY A 407 -14.76 2.62 14.40
C GLY A 407 -15.69 3.49 15.27
N TYR A 408 -15.62 4.83 15.13
CA TYR A 408 -16.45 5.76 15.90
C TYR A 408 -17.54 6.40 15.04
N ILE A 409 -18.72 6.56 15.59
CA ILE A 409 -19.89 7.19 14.95
C ILE A 409 -19.86 8.69 15.29
N PRO A 410 -19.54 9.59 14.35
CA PRO A 410 -19.53 11.02 14.60
C PRO A 410 -20.96 11.51 14.84
N THR A 411 -21.19 12.15 15.97
CA THR A 411 -22.50 12.72 16.29
C THR A 411 -22.69 14.15 15.76
N GLY A 412 -21.62 14.73 15.21
CA GLY A 412 -21.59 16.15 14.85
C GLY A 412 -21.30 17.10 16.01
N THR A 413 -21.27 16.61 17.25
CA THR A 413 -20.95 17.35 18.48
C THR A 413 -19.48 17.19 18.89
N ALA A 414 -19.13 17.53 20.11
CA ALA A 414 -17.83 17.33 20.70
C ALA A 414 -17.58 15.87 21.20
N VAL A 415 -18.59 15.00 21.08
CA VAL A 415 -18.53 13.61 21.54
C VAL A 415 -18.97 12.67 20.42
N ASP A 416 -18.22 11.61 20.17
CA ASP A 416 -18.51 10.53 19.24
C ASP A 416 -18.97 9.29 20.01
N ILE A 417 -19.82 8.45 19.39
CA ILE A 417 -20.24 7.17 19.92
C ILE A 417 -19.36 6.07 19.30
N GLY A 418 -18.88 5.16 20.06
CA GLY A 418 -18.05 4.03 19.60
C GLY A 418 -16.95 3.76 20.60
N HIS A 419 -16.15 2.74 20.48
CA HIS A 419 -15.89 1.92 19.28
C HIS A 419 -17.08 1.01 18.97
N ILE A 420 -17.47 0.88 17.70
CA ILE A 420 -18.72 0.18 17.31
C ILE A 420 -18.74 -1.29 17.73
N GLU A 421 -17.58 -1.95 17.80
CA GLU A 421 -17.42 -3.32 18.29
C GLU A 421 -17.74 -3.47 19.78
N GLU A 422 -17.68 -2.39 20.58
CA GLU A 422 -18.07 -2.40 22.00
C GLU A 422 -19.58 -2.24 22.20
N ILE A 423 -20.33 -1.82 21.18
CA ILE A 423 -21.79 -1.61 21.29
C ILE A 423 -22.51 -2.94 21.42
N LEU A 424 -22.07 -3.96 20.68
CA LEU A 424 -22.68 -5.29 20.71
C LEU A 424 -21.61 -6.36 20.59
N GLN A 425 -21.43 -7.13 21.64
CA GLN A 425 -20.53 -8.27 21.70
C GLN A 425 -21.30 -9.55 22.04
N VAL A 426 -20.81 -10.69 21.56
CA VAL A 426 -21.37 -11.99 21.87
C VAL A 426 -20.24 -12.91 22.29
N ASN A 427 -20.20 -13.30 23.55
CA ASN A 427 -19.21 -14.24 24.06
C ASN A 427 -19.84 -15.22 25.04
N LYS A 428 -19.12 -16.30 25.37
CA LYS A 428 -19.63 -17.38 26.20
C LYS A 428 -19.84 -16.97 27.66
N HIS A 429 -19.08 -16.02 28.19
CA HIS A 429 -19.15 -15.57 29.55
C HIS A 429 -20.33 -14.63 29.79
N GLU A 430 -20.51 -13.68 28.88
CA GLU A 430 -21.54 -12.64 29.00
C GLU A 430 -22.83 -12.97 28.24
N GLY A 431 -22.78 -13.94 27.32
CA GLY A 431 -23.83 -14.15 26.34
C GLY A 431 -23.81 -12.99 25.33
N VAL A 432 -24.88 -12.20 25.32
CA VAL A 432 -24.91 -10.92 24.60
C VAL A 432 -24.49 -9.82 25.58
N HIS A 433 -23.53 -9.02 25.17
CA HIS A 433 -23.09 -7.82 25.87
C HIS A 433 -23.57 -6.59 25.08
N PHE A 434 -24.23 -5.67 25.75
CA PHE A 434 -24.59 -4.37 25.22
C PHE A 434 -23.73 -3.31 25.90
N GLY A 435 -23.00 -2.54 25.09
CA GLY A 435 -22.14 -1.45 25.55
C GLY A 435 -22.60 -0.10 25.01
N LEU A 436 -22.25 0.95 25.73
CA LEU A 436 -22.44 2.33 25.33
C LEU A 436 -21.10 3.07 25.46
N PRO A 437 -20.25 2.97 24.44
CA PRO A 437 -18.96 3.64 24.42
C PRO A 437 -19.06 5.07 23.89
N PHE A 438 -18.26 5.99 24.44
CA PHE A 438 -18.16 7.39 24.05
C PHE A 438 -16.72 7.83 24.01
N ARG A 439 -16.40 8.74 23.09
CA ARG A 439 -15.11 9.43 23.02
C ARG A 439 -15.32 10.91 22.71
N THR A 440 -14.55 11.78 23.35
CA THR A 440 -14.45 13.19 22.94
C THR A 440 -13.60 13.29 21.66
N ASN A 441 -13.89 14.26 20.82
CA ASN A 441 -13.17 14.49 19.56
C ASN A 441 -12.43 15.83 19.54
N GLU A 442 -11.80 16.16 18.41
CA GLU A 442 -11.00 17.39 18.25
C GLU A 442 -11.78 18.67 18.47
N LYS A 443 -13.12 18.66 18.35
CA LYS A 443 -13.96 19.83 18.63
C LYS A 443 -13.96 20.18 20.11
N MET A 444 -13.79 19.19 20.99
CA MET A 444 -13.65 19.42 22.42
C MET A 444 -12.22 19.88 22.77
N SER A 445 -11.22 19.13 22.34
CA SER A 445 -9.83 19.44 22.60
C SER A 445 -8.91 18.68 21.64
N LYS A 446 -7.86 19.32 21.18
CA LYS A 446 -6.77 18.66 20.43
C LYS A 446 -5.72 18.03 21.34
N THR A 447 -5.70 18.44 22.61
CA THR A 447 -4.68 18.05 23.59
C THR A 447 -5.17 16.96 24.53
N VAL A 448 -6.46 16.89 24.79
CA VAL A 448 -7.06 15.94 25.75
C VAL A 448 -8.17 15.15 25.08
N SER A 449 -8.14 13.82 25.24
CA SER A 449 -9.24 12.91 24.87
C SER A 449 -9.75 12.19 26.10
N LEU A 450 -11.06 12.12 26.22
CA LEU A 450 -11.76 11.32 27.24
C LEU A 450 -12.53 10.21 26.52
N GLU A 451 -12.34 8.97 26.98
CA GLU A 451 -13.10 7.82 26.53
C GLU A 451 -13.78 7.17 27.73
N ALA A 452 -15.01 6.72 27.54
CA ALA A 452 -15.72 5.94 28.54
C ALA A 452 -16.65 4.94 27.88
N SER A 453 -16.78 3.78 28.47
CA SER A 453 -17.69 2.72 28.03
C SER A 453 -18.35 2.09 29.25
N VAL A 454 -19.66 1.91 29.16
CA VAL A 454 -20.44 1.14 30.17
C VAL A 454 -21.25 0.11 29.42
N GLY A 455 -21.18 -1.13 29.87
CA GLY A 455 -21.88 -2.23 29.25
C GLY A 455 -22.46 -3.23 30.24
N TYR A 456 -23.37 -4.07 29.75
CA TYR A 456 -24.06 -5.07 30.54
C TYR A 456 -24.12 -6.41 29.80
N GLY A 457 -23.62 -7.47 30.43
CA GLY A 457 -23.71 -8.83 29.93
C GLY A 457 -25.01 -9.49 30.40
N ILE A 458 -25.76 -10.09 29.47
CA ILE A 458 -27.06 -10.73 29.82
C ILE A 458 -26.87 -11.99 30.62
N ARG A 459 -25.84 -12.79 30.31
CA ARG A 459 -25.62 -14.10 30.95
C ARG A 459 -24.98 -13.98 32.33
N ASP A 460 -23.93 -13.18 32.45
CA ASP A 460 -23.22 -12.96 33.70
C ASP A 460 -23.93 -11.94 34.62
N ARG A 461 -24.91 -11.20 34.08
CA ARG A 461 -25.75 -10.21 34.80
C ARG A 461 -24.92 -9.14 35.50
N ARG A 462 -23.84 -8.66 34.88
CA ARG A 462 -22.94 -7.69 35.49
C ARG A 462 -22.76 -6.48 34.60
N ALA A 463 -22.76 -5.31 35.22
CA ALA A 463 -22.29 -4.09 34.58
C ALA A 463 -20.77 -4.06 34.62
N LYS A 464 -20.19 -3.65 33.53
CA LYS A 464 -18.73 -3.51 33.31
C LYS A 464 -18.47 -2.22 32.55
N GLY A 465 -17.22 -1.76 32.55
CA GLY A 465 -16.93 -0.55 31.82
C GLY A 465 -15.45 -0.20 31.80
N MET A 466 -15.17 0.86 31.10
CA MET A 466 -13.85 1.42 30.93
C MET A 466 -13.93 2.94 30.99
N GLY A 467 -12.90 3.57 31.54
CA GLY A 467 -12.65 5.00 31.44
C GLY A 467 -11.19 5.27 31.12
N ARG A 468 -10.93 6.11 30.14
CA ARG A 468 -9.59 6.50 29.71
C ARG A 468 -9.48 8.02 29.55
N ILE A 469 -8.41 8.58 30.07
CA ILE A 469 -8.01 9.96 29.83
C ILE A 469 -6.68 9.92 29.13
N SER A 470 -6.59 10.57 27.97
CA SER A 470 -5.37 10.70 27.19
C SER A 470 -4.99 12.16 27.03
N VAL A 471 -3.74 12.50 27.30
CA VAL A 471 -3.20 13.85 27.19
C VAL A 471 -2.00 13.84 26.27
N ASN A 472 -2.06 14.67 25.22
CA ASN A 472 -0.90 14.94 24.37
C ASN A 472 -0.07 16.04 24.99
N LEU A 473 1.14 15.70 25.43
CA LEU A 473 2.03 16.63 26.11
C LEU A 473 2.60 17.68 25.12
N PRO A 474 2.79 18.92 25.51
CA PRO A 474 3.26 20.00 24.65
C PRO A 474 4.77 19.90 24.41
N THR A 475 5.20 18.91 23.65
CA THR A 475 6.58 18.66 23.26
C THR A 475 6.73 18.76 21.76
N GLU A 476 7.95 18.97 21.25
CA GLU A 476 8.23 19.02 19.80
C GLU A 476 7.84 17.74 19.07
N ARG A 477 7.92 16.61 19.76
CA ARG A 477 7.58 15.29 19.26
C ARG A 477 6.37 14.73 20.01
N ARG A 478 5.72 13.75 19.43
CA ARG A 478 4.52 13.17 20.00
C ARG A 478 4.81 12.46 21.32
N ASN A 479 4.18 12.92 22.38
CA ASN A 479 4.21 12.34 23.72
C ASN A 479 2.79 12.27 24.27
N ILE A 480 2.33 11.09 24.62
CA ILE A 480 0.97 10.88 25.11
C ILE A 480 1.02 10.20 26.45
N LEU A 481 0.34 10.78 27.42
CA LEU A 481 0.09 10.16 28.73
C LEU A 481 -1.36 9.72 28.80
N GLN A 482 -1.60 8.46 29.16
CA GLN A 482 -2.94 7.88 29.26
C GLN A 482 -3.13 7.24 30.64
N LEU A 483 -4.23 7.55 31.28
CA LEU A 483 -4.71 6.86 32.47
C LEU A 483 -5.99 6.12 32.11
N GLU A 484 -5.99 4.81 32.30
CA GLU A 484 -7.13 3.94 32.01
C GLU A 484 -7.49 3.10 33.23
N TYR A 485 -8.78 3.00 33.49
CA TYR A 485 -9.34 1.95 34.34
C TYR A 485 -10.34 1.14 33.53
N HIS A 486 -10.27 -0.18 33.63
CA HIS A 486 -11.28 -1.05 33.03
C HIS A 486 -11.67 -2.22 33.94
N ASP A 487 -12.92 -2.64 33.78
CA ASP A 487 -13.48 -3.91 34.27
C ASP A 487 -14.14 -4.58 33.07
N ARG A 488 -13.48 -5.57 32.50
CA ARG A 488 -13.94 -6.27 31.28
C ARG A 488 -13.35 -7.67 31.19
N TYR A 489 -13.84 -8.47 30.23
CA TYR A 489 -13.17 -9.70 29.84
C TYR A 489 -12.02 -9.40 28.90
N VAL A 490 -10.87 -10.01 29.16
CA VAL A 490 -9.66 -9.92 28.34
C VAL A 490 -9.18 -11.33 27.98
N TRP A 491 -8.43 -11.44 26.89
CA TRP A 491 -7.83 -12.71 26.47
C TRP A 491 -6.40 -12.78 26.98
N SER A 492 -6.06 -13.87 27.66
CA SER A 492 -4.74 -14.09 28.24
C SER A 492 -3.63 -14.26 27.19
N GLU A 493 -3.98 -14.66 25.98
CA GLU A 493 -3.05 -14.88 24.86
C GLU A 493 -2.65 -13.60 24.11
N VAL A 494 -3.32 -12.45 24.37
CA VAL A 494 -3.05 -11.18 23.72
C VAL A 494 -2.20 -10.30 24.61
N ASP A 495 -0.94 -10.17 24.28
CA ASP A 495 0.00 -9.32 24.99
C ASP A 495 0.18 -7.94 24.34
N ASP A 496 1.06 -7.11 24.91
CA ASP A 496 1.35 -5.77 24.37
C ASP A 496 2.05 -5.82 23.02
N PHE A 497 2.91 -6.81 22.77
CA PHE A 497 3.57 -6.97 21.47
C PHE A 497 2.57 -7.33 20.37
N ASP A 498 1.65 -8.23 20.66
CA ASP A 498 0.59 -8.60 19.74
C ASP A 498 -0.30 -7.39 19.40
N ARG A 499 -0.58 -6.56 20.40
CA ARG A 499 -1.30 -5.29 20.20
C ARG A 499 -0.54 -4.32 19.31
N LEU A 500 0.74 -4.06 19.61
CA LEU A 500 1.59 -3.16 18.83
C LEU A 500 1.81 -3.66 17.38
N LEU A 501 1.87 -4.97 17.18
CA LEU A 501 1.98 -5.60 15.87
C LEU A 501 0.74 -5.33 15.00
N ARG A 502 -0.44 -5.24 15.61
CA ARG A 502 -1.74 -5.06 14.93
C ARG A 502 -2.16 -3.61 14.76
N GLU A 503 -1.71 -2.70 15.60
CA GLU A 503 -2.09 -1.27 15.55
C GLU A 503 -1.76 -0.60 14.21
N ASN A 504 -0.98 -1.25 13.33
CA ASN A 504 -0.33 -0.63 12.19
C ASN A 504 -0.60 -1.30 10.84
N SER A 505 -1.70 -2.02 10.70
CA SER A 505 -1.99 -2.84 9.52
C SER A 505 -2.50 -2.07 8.29
N MET A 506 -2.52 -0.73 8.30
CA MET A 506 -2.97 0.07 7.15
C MET A 506 -1.78 0.62 6.36
N GLY A 507 -1.49 0.01 5.23
CA GLY A 507 -0.60 0.53 4.19
C GLY A 507 -1.17 0.21 2.81
N TRP A 508 -0.56 0.70 1.75
CA TRP A 508 -0.86 0.26 0.39
C TRP A 508 -0.93 -1.28 0.33
N GLY A 509 -2.10 -1.78 0.03
CA GLY A 509 -2.30 -3.21 -0.17
C GLY A 509 -2.82 -4.01 0.99
N ASN A 510 -3.00 -3.46 2.18
CA ASN A 510 -3.37 -4.24 3.36
C ASN A 510 -4.55 -3.69 4.16
N PHE A 511 -5.62 -3.25 3.49
CA PHE A 511 -6.90 -3.17 4.16
C PHE A 511 -7.45 -4.59 4.29
N ASP A 512 -7.03 -5.30 5.33
CA ASP A 512 -7.54 -6.63 5.66
C ASP A 512 -8.91 -6.49 6.33
N PHE A 513 -9.94 -6.61 5.50
CA PHE A 513 -11.33 -6.59 5.95
C PHE A 513 -11.64 -7.77 6.88
N THR A 514 -10.91 -8.88 6.76
CA THR A 514 -11.08 -10.04 7.62
C THR A 514 -10.48 -9.80 8.98
N ALA A 515 -9.32 -9.18 9.08
CA ALA A 515 -8.73 -8.82 10.36
C ALA A 515 -9.61 -7.81 11.10
N TYR A 516 -10.20 -6.84 10.39
CA TYR A 516 -10.98 -5.78 11.02
C TYR A 516 -12.44 -6.17 11.33
N ALA A 517 -13.15 -6.78 10.38
CA ALA A 517 -14.58 -7.08 10.54
C ALA A 517 -14.84 -8.44 11.20
N PHE A 518 -13.96 -9.42 10.99
CA PHE A 518 -14.09 -10.75 11.58
C PHE A 518 -13.35 -10.90 12.89
N GLU A 519 -12.32 -10.11 13.15
CA GLU A 519 -11.64 -10.14 14.44
C GLU A 519 -12.59 -9.70 15.56
N ALA A 520 -13.34 -8.62 15.34
CA ALA A 520 -14.35 -8.16 16.30
C ALA A 520 -15.48 -9.17 16.51
N LEU A 521 -16.01 -9.76 15.41
CA LEU A 521 -17.11 -10.73 15.50
C LEU A 521 -16.66 -12.14 15.90
N HIS A 522 -15.44 -12.52 15.54
CA HIS A 522 -14.93 -13.90 15.67
C HIS A 522 -14.17 -14.12 16.96
N ARG A 523 -13.44 -13.11 17.42
CA ARG A 523 -12.69 -13.12 18.68
C ARG A 523 -13.59 -13.42 19.84
N ASP A 524 -14.74 -12.75 19.91
CA ASP A 524 -15.67 -12.87 21.03
C ASP A 524 -16.45 -14.19 21.05
N SER A 525 -16.66 -14.83 19.91
CA SER A 525 -17.45 -16.07 19.85
C SER A 525 -16.62 -17.35 19.97
N LEU A 526 -15.35 -17.33 19.58
CA LEU A 526 -14.54 -18.55 19.41
C LEU A 526 -13.34 -18.68 20.38
N CYS A 527 -12.75 -17.59 20.87
CA CYS A 527 -11.65 -17.61 21.84
C CYS A 527 -12.12 -17.74 23.29
N VAL A 528 -13.12 -18.48 23.51
CA VAL A 528 -13.97 -18.51 24.69
C VAL A 528 -13.30 -19.09 25.94
N ASN A 529 -12.28 -19.94 25.78
CA ASN A 529 -11.69 -20.63 26.90
C ASN A 529 -10.56 -19.85 27.59
N THR A 530 -10.08 -18.78 26.97
CA THR A 530 -8.97 -17.96 27.48
C THR A 530 -9.41 -16.60 28.00
N ALA A 531 -10.68 -16.20 27.75
CA ALA A 531 -11.20 -14.94 28.24
C ALA A 531 -11.39 -15.01 29.78
N MET A 532 -10.82 -14.01 30.45
CA MET A 532 -10.96 -13.86 31.90
C MET A 532 -11.38 -12.43 32.25
N ARG A 533 -12.15 -12.27 33.33
CA ARG A 533 -12.49 -10.97 33.86
C ARG A 533 -11.28 -10.34 34.52
N GLN A 534 -10.92 -9.19 34.04
CA GLN A 534 -9.85 -8.37 34.58
C GLN A 534 -10.38 -7.00 35.00
N ARG A 535 -9.98 -6.55 36.18
CA ARG A 535 -10.05 -5.15 36.61
C ARG A 535 -8.64 -4.61 36.64
N GLN A 536 -8.38 -3.54 35.94
CA GLN A 536 -7.02 -3.00 35.86
C GLN A 536 -7.05 -1.48 35.85
N LEU A 537 -6.15 -0.88 36.62
CA LEU A 537 -5.74 0.51 36.50
C LEU A 537 -4.39 0.53 35.79
N GLN A 538 -4.28 1.30 34.73
CA GLN A 538 -3.08 1.43 33.91
C GLN A 538 -2.74 2.87 33.65
N LEU A 539 -1.48 3.23 33.91
CA LEU A 539 -0.86 4.44 33.39
C LEU A 539 0.05 4.02 32.23
N HIS A 540 -0.16 4.60 31.06
CA HIS A 540 0.64 4.37 29.87
C HIS A 540 1.26 5.69 29.42
N TRP A 541 2.55 5.70 29.21
CA TRP A 541 3.30 6.78 28.63
C TRP A 541 3.91 6.34 27.30
N PHE A 542 3.46 6.99 26.22
CA PHE A 542 4.06 6.87 24.90
C PHE A 542 4.96 8.07 24.65
N ALA A 543 6.20 7.86 24.22
CA ALA A 543 7.13 8.91 23.85
C ALA A 543 7.85 8.59 22.55
N ASP A 544 7.82 9.54 21.62
CA ASP A 544 8.63 9.54 20.41
C ASP A 544 9.93 10.31 20.65
N TRP A 545 11.05 9.60 20.67
CA TRP A 545 12.39 10.18 20.88
C TRP A 545 13.07 10.60 19.56
N GLY A 546 12.56 10.10 18.41
CA GLY A 546 13.11 10.32 17.08
C GLY A 546 14.58 9.92 16.96
N GLU A 547 15.36 10.70 16.23
CA GLU A 547 16.77 10.40 15.93
C GLU A 547 17.78 10.84 17.01
N ARG A 548 17.33 11.17 18.21
CA ARG A 548 18.20 11.72 19.28
C ARG A 548 19.33 10.82 19.75
N MET A 549 19.36 9.54 19.33
CA MET A 549 20.39 8.59 19.75
C MET A 549 21.67 8.60 18.89
N GLY A 550 21.83 9.55 17.96
CA GLY A 550 23.05 9.68 17.15
C GLY A 550 23.30 8.59 16.13
N LEU A 551 22.33 7.68 15.95
CA LEU A 551 22.33 6.68 14.88
C LEU A 551 21.50 7.25 13.72
N ALA A 552 22.17 7.67 12.65
CA ALA A 552 21.52 8.29 11.48
C ALA A 552 20.36 7.41 10.97
N GLY A 553 19.20 8.03 10.78
CA GLY A 553 17.99 7.37 10.26
C GLY A 553 17.28 6.43 11.24
N THR A 554 17.70 6.34 12.51
CA THR A 554 17.07 5.48 13.52
C THR A 554 16.00 6.25 14.28
N SER A 555 14.78 5.72 14.30
CA SER A 555 13.68 6.23 15.11
C SER A 555 13.46 5.34 16.34
N LEU A 556 13.45 5.96 17.53
CA LEU A 556 13.13 5.29 18.80
C LEU A 556 11.80 5.80 19.33
N GLU A 557 10.93 4.86 19.68
CA GLU A 557 9.70 5.10 20.43
C GLU A 557 9.68 4.24 21.68
N THR A 558 9.07 4.72 22.76
CA THR A 558 8.92 3.95 23.99
C THR A 558 7.48 3.96 24.45
N HIS A 559 7.03 2.79 24.93
CA HIS A 559 5.77 2.61 25.64
C HIS A 559 6.08 2.14 27.05
N ALA A 560 5.80 2.95 28.05
CA ALA A 560 5.97 2.59 29.44
C ALA A 560 4.60 2.42 30.09
N TYR A 561 4.41 1.32 30.82
CA TYR A 561 3.16 0.99 31.49
C TYR A 561 3.40 0.75 32.97
N VAL A 562 2.57 1.37 33.80
CA VAL A 562 2.42 1.02 35.22
C VAL A 562 1.03 0.44 35.41
N ARG A 563 0.93 -0.78 35.89
CA ARG A 563 -0.33 -1.51 36.01
C ARG A 563 -0.58 -1.99 37.41
N ALA A 564 -1.82 -1.90 37.85
CA ALA A 564 -2.35 -2.61 38.99
C ALA A 564 -3.60 -3.38 38.54
N GLY A 565 -3.54 -4.71 38.58
CA GLY A 565 -4.59 -5.60 38.08
C GLY A 565 -5.14 -6.52 39.15
N TRP A 566 -6.43 -6.80 39.04
CA TRP A 566 -7.15 -7.74 39.91
C TRP A 566 -7.88 -8.74 39.04
N GLN A 567 -7.58 -10.02 39.26
CA GLN A 567 -8.22 -11.14 38.56
C GLN A 567 -8.77 -12.13 39.57
N ALA A 568 -9.55 -13.09 39.09
CA ALA A 568 -10.07 -14.14 39.97
C ALA A 568 -8.89 -14.98 40.50
N GLY A 569 -8.58 -14.83 41.79
CA GLY A 569 -7.57 -15.62 42.50
C GLY A 569 -6.26 -14.90 42.77
N TYR A 570 -5.96 -13.76 42.15
CA TYR A 570 -4.74 -13.00 42.45
C TYR A 570 -4.86 -11.49 42.07
N ALA A 571 -3.97 -10.72 42.67
CA ALA A 571 -3.72 -9.32 42.29
C ALA A 571 -2.26 -9.16 41.87
N TYR A 572 -1.98 -8.24 40.98
CA TYR A 572 -0.63 -7.94 40.51
C TYR A 572 -0.39 -6.47 40.32
N GLN A 573 0.87 -6.10 40.40
CA GLN A 573 1.37 -4.78 39.99
C GLN A 573 2.58 -4.98 39.10
N SER A 574 2.68 -4.24 38.02
CA SER A 574 3.81 -4.32 37.10
C SER A 574 4.23 -2.99 36.56
N LEU A 575 5.52 -2.88 36.23
CA LEU A 575 6.14 -1.85 35.45
C LEU A 575 6.67 -2.51 34.17
N SER A 576 6.22 -2.05 33.01
CA SER A 576 6.66 -2.57 31.72
C SER A 576 7.15 -1.43 30.84
N THR A 577 8.20 -1.66 30.07
CA THR A 577 8.70 -0.75 29.06
C THR A 577 8.96 -1.50 27.77
N ILE A 578 8.48 -0.97 26.65
CA ILE A 578 8.75 -1.48 25.32
C ILE A 578 9.43 -0.38 24.54
N ALA A 579 10.64 -0.63 24.06
CA ALA A 579 11.36 0.20 23.12
C ALA A 579 11.13 -0.34 21.71
N ARG A 580 10.70 0.55 20.80
CA ARG A 580 10.50 0.27 19.39
C ARG A 580 11.52 1.03 18.58
N LEU A 581 12.37 0.30 17.85
CA LEU A 581 13.41 0.83 16.97
C LEU A 581 13.03 0.56 15.54
N SER A 582 13.03 1.60 14.70
CA SER A 582 12.71 1.50 13.27
C SER A 582 13.66 2.37 12.44
N TRP A 583 13.83 1.98 11.17
CA TRP A 583 14.69 2.67 10.20
C TRP A 583 13.92 2.97 8.93
N GLY A 584 13.97 4.23 8.48
CA GLY A 584 13.34 4.66 7.24
C GLY A 584 11.82 4.50 7.19
N GLU A 585 11.18 4.42 8.35
CA GLU A 585 9.74 4.31 8.50
C GLU A 585 9.07 5.69 8.49
N LYS A 586 7.95 5.80 7.81
CA LYS A 586 7.15 7.04 7.82
C LYS A 586 6.01 6.92 8.81
N LYS A 587 5.74 8.02 9.52
CA LYS A 587 4.75 8.09 10.59
C LYS A 587 3.66 9.08 10.23
N TYR A 588 2.41 8.71 10.44
CA TYR A 588 1.23 9.54 10.20
C TYR A 588 0.46 9.74 11.50
N ASP A 589 0.43 10.96 11.98
CA ASP A 589 -0.24 11.32 13.24
C ASP A 589 -1.66 11.82 12.98
N GLY A 590 -2.62 11.15 13.61
CA GLY A 590 -4.02 11.55 13.72
C GLY A 590 -4.41 11.87 15.16
N TYR A 591 -5.69 12.07 15.42
CA TYR A 591 -6.23 12.35 16.77
C TYR A 591 -6.04 11.13 17.68
N PHE A 592 -5.06 11.20 18.57
CA PHE A 592 -4.62 10.12 19.48
C PHE A 592 -4.36 8.75 18.78
N LEU A 593 -4.11 8.78 17.47
CA LEU A 593 -3.79 7.64 16.64
C LEU A 593 -2.49 7.91 15.89
N ARG A 594 -1.61 6.92 15.81
CA ARG A 594 -0.42 6.95 14.94
C ARG A 594 -0.48 5.76 14.00
N ARG A 595 -0.19 5.97 12.74
CA ARG A 595 -0.04 4.93 11.73
C ARG A 595 1.37 4.95 11.15
N TYR A 596 1.82 3.81 10.71
CA TYR A 596 3.17 3.65 10.18
C TYR A 596 3.11 3.10 8.75
N ALA A 597 3.90 3.69 7.83
CA ALA A 597 4.26 3.05 6.59
C ALA A 597 5.63 2.40 6.77
N TYR A 598 5.64 1.09 6.95
CA TYR A 598 6.85 0.33 7.21
C TYR A 598 7.88 0.48 6.10
N SER A 599 9.15 0.56 6.47
CA SER A 599 10.24 0.41 5.52
C SER A 599 10.25 -1.00 4.96
N GLN A 600 10.24 -1.12 3.63
CA GLN A 600 10.41 -2.42 2.96
C GLN A 600 11.87 -2.91 2.98
N LYS A 601 12.80 -2.05 3.41
CA LYS A 601 14.24 -2.34 3.41
C LYS A 601 14.76 -2.81 4.76
N TYR A 602 14.19 -2.28 5.85
CA TYR A 602 14.72 -2.52 7.20
C TYR A 602 13.66 -3.11 8.12
N PRO A 603 14.04 -3.99 9.04
CA PRO A 603 13.13 -4.51 10.06
C PRO A 603 12.81 -3.48 11.13
N VAL A 604 11.77 -3.75 11.91
CA VAL A 604 11.43 -3.04 13.15
C VAL A 604 11.73 -3.97 14.32
N LEU A 605 12.48 -3.47 15.29
CA LEU A 605 12.88 -4.20 16.50
C LEU A 605 12.10 -3.66 17.70
N TYR A 606 11.50 -4.57 18.45
CA TYR A 606 10.84 -4.30 19.73
C TYR A 606 11.60 -5.00 20.86
N LEU A 607 11.90 -4.26 21.91
CA LEU A 607 12.55 -4.76 23.13
C LEU A 607 11.64 -4.46 24.31
N GLY A 608 11.15 -5.47 25.00
CA GLY A 608 10.25 -5.34 26.14
C GLY A 608 10.85 -5.88 27.41
N LEU A 609 10.74 -5.11 28.48
CA LEU A 609 11.07 -5.52 29.83
C LEU A 609 9.88 -5.21 30.73
N GLU A 610 9.43 -6.21 31.48
CA GLU A 610 8.41 -6.06 32.51
C GLU A 610 8.93 -6.62 33.83
N ALA A 611 8.71 -5.92 34.92
CA ALA A 611 8.95 -6.39 36.27
C ALA A 611 7.66 -6.23 37.07
N GLY A 612 7.27 -7.27 37.79
CA GLY A 612 6.02 -7.28 38.53
C GLY A 612 6.08 -8.05 39.83
N HIS A 613 5.11 -7.71 40.63
CA HIS A 613 4.80 -8.40 41.92
C HIS A 613 3.36 -8.87 41.84
N TRP A 614 3.13 -10.08 42.33
CA TRP A 614 1.77 -10.62 42.43
C TRP A 614 1.53 -11.31 43.75
N GLN A 615 0.27 -11.40 44.16
CA GLN A 615 -0.18 -12.05 45.37
C GLN A 615 -1.45 -12.86 45.08
N GLY A 616 -1.39 -14.15 45.30
CA GLY A 616 -2.55 -15.03 45.22
C GLY A 616 -3.38 -14.93 46.48
N ALA A 617 -4.67 -15.33 46.41
CA ALA A 617 -5.58 -15.31 47.56
C ALA A 617 -5.09 -16.19 48.74
N ASN A 618 -4.35 -17.27 48.43
CA ASN A 618 -3.82 -18.24 49.43
C ASN A 618 -2.34 -18.56 49.21
N ALA A 619 -1.61 -17.71 48.48
CA ALA A 619 -0.19 -17.89 48.14
C ALA A 619 0.64 -16.72 48.69
N PRO A 620 1.93 -16.94 49.04
CA PRO A 620 2.83 -15.87 49.39
C PRO A 620 3.01 -14.91 48.18
N SER A 621 3.34 -13.68 48.51
CA SER A 621 3.66 -12.70 47.46
C SER A 621 4.94 -13.11 46.74
N SER A 622 4.96 -12.90 45.42
CA SER A 622 6.07 -13.28 44.57
C SER A 622 6.38 -12.21 43.54
N VAL A 623 7.60 -12.21 43.04
CA VAL A 623 8.05 -11.29 42.00
C VAL A 623 8.39 -12.03 40.71
N TYR A 624 8.21 -11.35 39.58
CA TYR A 624 8.61 -11.86 38.27
C TYR A 624 9.24 -10.75 37.43
N ALA A 625 10.02 -11.17 36.45
CA ALA A 625 10.48 -10.31 35.39
C ALA A 625 10.25 -11.02 34.04
N HIS A 626 9.78 -10.31 33.04
CA HIS A 626 9.54 -10.82 31.69
C HIS A 626 10.36 -10.03 30.68
N LEU A 627 11.29 -10.69 30.02
CA LEU A 627 12.07 -10.14 28.92
C LEU A 627 11.46 -10.62 27.60
N ARG A 628 11.26 -9.69 26.63
CA ARG A 628 10.66 -9.98 25.33
C ARG A 628 11.42 -9.27 24.22
N VAL A 629 11.56 -9.94 23.10
CA VAL A 629 12.15 -9.39 21.86
C VAL A 629 11.26 -9.76 20.70
N MET A 630 10.99 -8.83 19.80
CA MET A 630 10.30 -9.10 18.54
C MET A 630 10.99 -8.35 17.39
N LEU A 631 11.17 -9.05 16.29
CA LEU A 631 11.67 -8.50 15.03
C LEU A 631 10.61 -8.73 13.96
N THR A 632 10.15 -7.69 13.30
CA THR A 632 9.19 -7.78 12.21
C THR A 632 9.62 -6.98 10.99
N GLN A 633 9.30 -7.47 9.81
CA GLN A 633 9.60 -6.78 8.56
C GLN A 633 8.62 -7.17 7.44
N HIS A 634 8.30 -6.20 6.59
CA HIS A 634 7.68 -6.39 5.28
C HIS A 634 8.76 -6.24 4.20
N ALA A 635 9.58 -7.28 4.04
CA ALA A 635 10.71 -7.24 3.13
C ALA A 635 10.27 -7.32 1.67
N ASN A 636 10.80 -6.41 0.85
CA ASN A 636 10.66 -6.48 -0.59
C ASN A 636 11.85 -7.25 -1.18
N LEU A 637 11.55 -8.38 -1.82
CA LEU A 637 12.55 -9.26 -2.43
C LEU A 637 12.76 -8.95 -3.93
N GLY A 638 12.33 -7.78 -4.39
CA GLY A 638 12.38 -7.40 -5.80
C GLY A 638 11.50 -8.32 -6.64
N MET A 639 12.06 -8.91 -7.70
CA MET A 639 11.36 -9.88 -8.54
C MET A 639 10.93 -11.16 -7.79
N GLY A 640 11.47 -11.41 -6.59
CA GLY A 640 11.10 -12.54 -5.72
C GLY A 640 9.81 -12.31 -4.92
N GLY A 641 9.11 -11.20 -5.13
CA GLY A 641 7.90 -10.87 -4.40
C GLY A 641 8.16 -10.20 -3.05
N THR A 642 7.27 -10.43 -2.09
CA THR A 642 7.36 -9.85 -0.75
C THR A 642 7.38 -10.93 0.32
N LEU A 643 8.15 -10.72 1.39
CA LEU A 643 8.19 -11.58 2.57
C LEU A 643 7.81 -10.75 3.78
N HIS A 644 6.75 -11.16 4.44
CA HIS A 644 6.34 -10.62 5.72
C HIS A 644 6.69 -11.63 6.80
N TYR A 645 7.39 -11.21 7.86
CA TYR A 645 7.70 -12.09 8.98
C TYR A 645 7.66 -11.36 10.32
N ALA A 646 7.36 -12.13 11.38
CA ALA A 646 7.50 -11.77 12.78
C ALA A 646 8.23 -12.88 13.52
N LEU A 647 9.38 -12.56 14.07
CA LEU A 647 10.17 -13.44 14.96
C LEU A 647 10.06 -12.87 16.37
N GLN A 648 9.53 -13.65 17.29
CA GLN A 648 9.34 -13.23 18.67
C GLN A 648 9.96 -14.26 19.63
N GLY A 649 10.53 -13.78 20.73
CA GLY A 649 11.02 -14.62 21.81
C GLY A 649 10.93 -13.92 23.14
N GLY A 650 10.85 -14.71 24.21
CA GLY A 650 10.82 -14.17 25.56
C GLY A 650 11.10 -15.19 26.66
N ALA A 651 11.36 -14.66 27.84
CA ALA A 651 11.60 -15.45 29.02
C ALA A 651 11.04 -14.75 30.26
N VAL A 652 10.34 -15.52 31.09
CA VAL A 652 9.87 -15.12 32.44
C VAL A 652 10.82 -15.67 33.49
N PHE A 653 11.25 -14.81 34.37
CA PHE A 653 12.11 -15.12 35.50
C PHE A 653 11.33 -14.92 36.83
N GLY A 654 11.60 -15.72 37.83
CA GLY A 654 10.86 -15.69 39.09
C GLY A 654 9.61 -16.57 39.02
N THR A 655 8.57 -16.21 39.76
CA THR A 655 7.29 -16.93 39.74
C THR A 655 6.17 -16.00 39.33
N ALA A 656 5.39 -16.39 38.32
CA ALA A 656 4.25 -15.65 37.81
C ALA A 656 3.01 -16.56 37.78
N PRO A 657 1.78 -16.02 37.90
CA PRO A 657 0.59 -16.79 37.64
C PRO A 657 0.53 -17.22 36.16
N GLU A 658 -0.15 -18.33 35.89
CA GLU A 658 -0.25 -18.94 34.55
C GLU A 658 -0.67 -17.95 33.48
N GLU A 659 -1.56 -17.03 33.82
CA GLU A 659 -2.13 -16.04 32.90
C GLU A 659 -1.13 -14.94 32.48
N LEU A 660 -0.02 -14.79 33.22
CA LEU A 660 1.06 -13.87 32.88
C LEU A 660 2.22 -14.59 32.15
N LEU A 661 2.16 -15.92 32.01
CA LEU A 661 3.05 -16.66 31.11
C LEU A 661 2.66 -16.45 29.66
N TRP A 662 3.63 -16.65 28.78
CA TRP A 662 3.33 -16.63 27.35
C TRP A 662 2.38 -17.76 26.95
N GLN A 663 1.39 -17.43 26.15
CA GLN A 663 0.43 -18.38 25.57
C GLN A 663 0.40 -18.20 24.07
N ALA A 664 0.38 -19.31 23.33
CA ALA A 664 0.32 -19.26 21.88
C ALA A 664 -1.00 -18.63 21.41
N ASN A 665 -0.88 -17.63 20.57
CA ASN A 665 -2.02 -16.92 20.00
C ASN A 665 -2.72 -17.83 18.96
N ALA A 666 -3.96 -18.23 19.25
CA ALA A 666 -4.69 -19.23 18.47
C ALA A 666 -5.75 -18.58 17.56
N ASN A 667 -5.99 -19.18 16.40
CA ASN A 667 -7.05 -18.80 15.46
C ASN A 667 -8.00 -19.98 15.21
N GLN A 668 -9.10 -20.01 15.91
CA GLN A 668 -10.12 -21.07 15.76
C GLN A 668 -11.13 -20.79 14.63
N GLY A 669 -10.99 -19.65 13.94
CA GLY A 669 -11.89 -19.24 12.87
C GLY A 669 -11.48 -19.72 11.48
N TYR A 670 -12.34 -19.44 10.49
CA TYR A 670 -12.07 -19.69 9.08
C TYR A 670 -11.29 -18.53 8.42
N ALA A 671 -11.24 -17.37 9.06
CA ALA A 671 -10.47 -16.23 8.57
C ALA A 671 -8.97 -16.49 8.75
N TYR A 672 -8.17 -16.19 7.74
CA TYR A 672 -6.72 -16.26 7.84
C TYR A 672 -6.18 -15.08 8.67
N ASP A 673 -5.27 -15.38 9.57
CA ASP A 673 -4.54 -14.38 10.36
C ASP A 673 -3.04 -14.73 10.32
N PRO A 674 -2.16 -13.84 9.81
CA PRO A 674 -0.74 -14.13 9.67
C PRO A 674 -0.02 -14.32 11.02
N TYR A 675 -0.57 -13.74 12.11
CA TYR A 675 0.07 -13.73 13.43
C TYR A 675 -0.50 -14.74 14.42
N ARG A 676 -1.46 -15.59 14.00
CA ARG A 676 -2.10 -16.59 14.84
C ARG A 676 -1.92 -17.99 14.30
N PHE A 677 -1.72 -18.94 15.20
CA PHE A 677 -1.63 -20.36 14.87
C PHE A 677 -3.00 -20.94 14.53
N THR A 678 -3.10 -21.64 13.41
CA THR A 678 -4.38 -22.03 12.78
C THR A 678 -5.10 -23.14 13.54
N PHE A 679 -4.39 -24.12 14.10
CA PHE A 679 -4.98 -25.32 14.73
C PHE A 679 -4.72 -25.43 16.23
N LEU A 680 -4.03 -24.47 16.83
CA LEU A 680 -3.93 -24.41 18.28
C LEU A 680 -5.25 -23.93 18.88
N HIS A 681 -5.57 -24.49 20.04
CA HIS A 681 -6.64 -23.99 20.87
C HIS A 681 -6.04 -23.23 22.06
N GLY A 682 -6.76 -22.30 22.62
CA GLY A 682 -6.29 -21.52 23.76
C GLY A 682 -5.75 -22.41 24.89
N ARG A 683 -4.62 -22.02 25.47
CA ARG A 683 -3.89 -22.73 26.53
C ARG A 683 -3.27 -24.08 26.16
N GLN A 684 -3.24 -24.46 24.86
CA GLN A 684 -2.57 -25.70 24.46
C GLN A 684 -1.04 -25.59 24.45
N MET A 685 -0.52 -24.38 24.34
CA MET A 685 0.92 -24.10 24.34
C MET A 685 1.18 -22.93 25.28
N ILE A 686 1.84 -23.20 26.39
CA ILE A 686 2.19 -22.23 27.42
C ILE A 686 3.67 -22.39 27.73
N GLY A 687 4.37 -21.30 28.03
CA GLY A 687 5.78 -21.36 28.41
C GLY A 687 6.24 -20.15 29.21
N ASP A 688 7.19 -20.42 30.12
CA ASP A 688 7.98 -19.36 30.74
C ASP A 688 9.14 -18.91 29.82
N LYS A 689 9.49 -19.72 28.81
CA LYS A 689 10.43 -19.37 27.73
C LYS A 689 9.82 -19.78 26.40
N TYR A 690 9.99 -18.94 25.38
CA TYR A 690 9.39 -19.22 24.07
C TYR A 690 10.15 -18.55 22.93
N VAL A 691 9.99 -19.12 21.74
CA VAL A 691 10.37 -18.53 20.46
C VAL A 691 9.28 -18.84 19.45
N THR A 692 8.85 -17.85 18.68
CA THR A 692 7.91 -18.02 17.58
C THR A 692 8.40 -17.35 16.31
N LEU A 693 8.09 -17.97 15.19
CA LEU A 693 8.28 -17.41 13.84
C LEU A 693 6.95 -17.53 13.09
N GLN A 694 6.45 -16.41 12.61
CA GLN A 694 5.39 -16.36 11.61
C GLN A 694 5.95 -15.71 10.36
N ALA A 695 5.78 -16.35 9.20
CA ALA A 695 6.26 -15.83 7.93
C ALA A 695 5.26 -16.13 6.82
N GLU A 696 5.02 -15.15 5.95
CA GLU A 696 4.22 -15.25 4.75
C GLU A 696 5.02 -14.69 3.56
N TRP A 697 5.21 -15.50 2.54
CA TRP A 697 5.78 -15.10 1.28
C TRP A 697 4.66 -14.94 0.23
N ASN A 698 4.66 -13.81 -0.46
CA ASN A 698 3.78 -13.53 -1.60
C ASN A 698 4.65 -13.39 -2.85
N GLY A 699 4.53 -14.35 -3.77
CA GLY A 699 5.34 -14.41 -4.99
C GLY A 699 4.94 -13.40 -6.07
N GLN A 700 3.83 -12.68 -5.89
CA GLN A 700 3.33 -11.67 -6.85
C GLN A 700 3.16 -12.20 -8.29
N GLY A 701 2.87 -13.50 -8.44
CA GLY A 701 2.63 -14.15 -9.73
C GLY A 701 3.90 -14.67 -10.41
N ILE A 702 5.00 -14.81 -9.70
CA ILE A 702 6.28 -15.29 -10.27
C ILE A 702 6.14 -16.63 -11.00
N LEU A 703 5.37 -17.57 -10.45
CA LEU A 703 5.11 -18.88 -11.06
C LEU A 703 3.88 -18.85 -11.97
N PHE A 704 2.78 -18.25 -11.52
CA PHE A 704 1.52 -18.27 -12.27
C PHE A 704 1.57 -17.45 -13.55
N ASN A 705 2.38 -16.38 -13.60
CA ASN A 705 2.60 -15.60 -14.81
C ASN A 705 3.39 -16.36 -15.89
N LEU A 706 4.06 -17.48 -15.55
CA LEU A 706 4.73 -18.35 -16.51
C LEU A 706 3.75 -19.32 -17.20
N ILE A 707 2.58 -19.57 -16.61
CA ILE A 707 1.63 -20.57 -17.10
C ILE A 707 0.62 -19.92 -18.05
N PRO A 708 0.62 -20.26 -19.36
CA PRO A 708 -0.37 -19.75 -20.31
C PRO A 708 -1.79 -20.08 -19.85
N GLY A 709 -2.69 -19.09 -19.91
CA GLY A 709 -4.08 -19.24 -19.44
C GLY A 709 -4.26 -18.82 -17.97
N ILE A 710 -3.43 -19.28 -17.03
CA ILE A 710 -3.51 -18.89 -15.61
C ILE A 710 -3.07 -17.45 -15.41
N ARG A 711 -2.04 -16.99 -16.13
CA ARG A 711 -1.49 -15.64 -16.04
C ARG A 711 -2.54 -14.52 -16.19
N TRP A 712 -3.62 -14.74 -16.95
CA TRP A 712 -4.70 -13.78 -17.15
C TRP A 712 -5.63 -13.64 -15.94
N LEU A 713 -5.55 -14.55 -14.98
CA LEU A 713 -6.30 -14.51 -13.74
C LEU A 713 -5.61 -13.62 -12.69
N HIS A 714 -4.36 -13.21 -12.94
CA HIS A 714 -3.53 -12.40 -12.03
C HIS A 714 -3.42 -12.99 -10.62
N LEU A 715 -3.44 -14.34 -10.53
CA LEU A 715 -3.29 -15.04 -9.26
C LEU A 715 -1.87 -14.85 -8.70
N ARG A 716 -1.76 -14.89 -7.38
CA ARG A 716 -0.48 -14.81 -6.65
C ARG A 716 -0.25 -16.08 -5.86
N GLU A 717 0.98 -16.54 -5.85
CA GLU A 717 1.43 -17.62 -4.98
C GLU A 717 1.61 -17.08 -3.57
N LEU A 718 1.03 -17.77 -2.60
CA LEU A 718 1.21 -17.49 -1.19
C LEU A 718 1.76 -18.73 -0.50
N VAL A 719 2.78 -18.53 0.33
CA VAL A 719 3.33 -19.60 1.19
C VAL A 719 3.46 -19.03 2.59
N GLU A 720 2.86 -19.72 3.55
CA GLU A 720 3.02 -19.38 4.96
C GLU A 720 3.77 -20.46 5.72
N THR A 721 4.46 -20.06 6.77
CA THR A 721 5.04 -20.94 7.75
C THR A 721 4.92 -20.34 9.13
N LYS A 722 4.49 -21.12 10.12
CA LYS A 722 4.42 -20.67 11.50
C LYS A 722 5.00 -21.74 12.40
N ILE A 723 5.90 -21.34 13.27
CA ILE A 723 6.63 -22.22 14.17
C ILE A 723 6.57 -21.63 15.57
N ALA A 724 6.33 -22.45 16.56
CA ALA A 724 6.43 -22.10 17.95
C ALA A 724 7.19 -23.17 18.72
N TYR A 725 8.06 -22.74 19.59
CA TYR A 725 8.68 -23.57 20.61
C TYR A 725 8.50 -22.90 21.97
N SER A 726 8.05 -23.65 22.95
CA SER A 726 7.94 -23.18 24.33
C SER A 726 8.52 -24.19 25.31
N TYR A 727 9.04 -23.67 26.39
CA TYR A 727 9.52 -24.46 27.53
C TYR A 727 8.79 -24.00 28.78
N LEU A 728 8.34 -24.96 29.57
CA LEU A 728 7.71 -24.70 30.86
C LEU A 728 8.55 -25.34 31.96
N SER A 729 9.08 -24.51 32.86
CA SER A 729 9.93 -24.94 33.97
C SER A 729 9.16 -25.87 34.94
N ALA A 730 9.89 -26.75 35.64
CA ALA A 730 9.30 -27.74 36.55
C ALA A 730 8.45 -27.10 37.64
N ASP A 731 8.82 -25.92 38.12
CA ASP A 731 8.09 -25.19 39.14
C ASP A 731 6.66 -24.82 38.71
N TYR A 732 6.51 -24.48 37.42
CA TYR A 732 5.20 -24.19 36.81
C TYR A 732 4.43 -25.48 36.50
N LEU A 733 5.11 -26.53 36.05
CA LEU A 733 4.49 -27.81 35.69
C LEU A 733 3.78 -28.45 36.89
N SER A 734 4.34 -28.32 38.12
CA SER A 734 3.75 -28.81 39.34
C SER A 734 2.49 -28.05 39.77
N ALA A 735 2.35 -26.80 39.35
CA ALA A 735 1.21 -25.93 39.65
C ALA A 735 0.01 -26.15 38.70
N LEU A 736 0.26 -26.66 37.49
CA LEU A 736 -0.76 -26.92 36.45
C LEU A 736 -1.46 -28.28 36.71
N THR A 737 -2.23 -28.39 37.75
CA THR A 737 -2.80 -29.65 38.29
C THR A 737 -3.84 -30.34 37.39
N ASN A 738 -4.29 -29.76 36.26
CA ASN A 738 -5.39 -30.29 35.45
C ASN A 738 -5.24 -30.19 33.93
N GLN A 739 -4.06 -29.90 33.39
CA GLN A 739 -3.88 -29.81 31.93
C GLN A 739 -2.97 -30.94 31.44
N LYS A 740 -3.30 -31.48 30.24
CA LYS A 740 -2.39 -32.29 29.44
C LYS A 740 -1.09 -31.51 29.26
N SER A 741 0.07 -32.18 29.38
CA SER A 741 1.37 -31.55 29.15
C SER A 741 1.33 -30.64 27.97
N PRO A 742 1.69 -29.35 28.11
CA PRO A 742 1.67 -28.42 26.98
C PRO A 742 2.63 -28.92 25.89
N HIS A 743 2.25 -28.74 24.65
CA HIS A 743 3.10 -29.09 23.53
C HIS A 743 4.31 -28.17 23.52
N ASN A 744 5.52 -28.72 23.48
CA ASN A 744 6.74 -27.92 23.47
C ASN A 744 7.09 -27.38 22.07
N PHE A 745 6.60 -28.03 21.03
CA PHE A 745 6.86 -27.66 19.66
C PHE A 745 5.59 -27.73 18.80
N TYR A 746 5.37 -26.69 18.01
CA TYR A 746 4.30 -26.61 17.05
C TYR A 746 4.82 -26.04 15.74
N ALA A 747 4.40 -26.60 14.62
CA ALA A 747 4.70 -26.07 13.30
C ALA A 747 3.51 -26.25 12.34
N GLU A 748 3.29 -25.27 11.50
CA GLU A 748 2.34 -25.34 10.38
C GLU A 748 2.92 -24.73 9.12
N ILE A 749 2.45 -25.20 7.99
CA ILE A 749 2.74 -24.72 6.67
C ILE A 749 1.44 -24.53 5.89
N GLY A 750 1.35 -23.46 5.15
CA GLY A 750 0.22 -23.19 4.27
C GLY A 750 0.66 -22.84 2.87
N ILE A 751 -0.14 -23.25 1.90
CA ILE A 751 -0.02 -22.84 0.50
C ILE A 751 -1.32 -22.15 0.12
N GLY A 752 -1.20 -20.96 -0.49
CA GLY A 752 -2.35 -20.15 -0.82
C GLY A 752 -2.39 -19.71 -2.28
N LEU A 753 -3.60 -19.47 -2.73
CA LEU A 753 -3.92 -18.76 -3.95
C LEU A 753 -4.38 -17.36 -3.56
N GLY A 754 -3.55 -16.38 -3.86
CA GLY A 754 -3.85 -14.98 -3.61
C GLY A 754 -4.48 -14.29 -4.82
N ASN A 755 -5.09 -13.13 -4.53
CA ASN A 755 -5.63 -12.26 -5.55
C ASN A 755 -6.83 -12.83 -6.33
N ILE A 756 -7.58 -13.76 -5.75
CA ILE A 756 -8.80 -14.31 -6.35
C ILE A 756 -9.82 -13.17 -6.46
N LEU A 757 -10.26 -12.88 -7.69
CA LEU A 757 -11.14 -11.74 -8.00
C LEU A 757 -10.61 -10.40 -7.48
N ARG A 758 -9.31 -10.26 -7.25
CA ARG A 758 -8.60 -9.07 -6.72
C ARG A 758 -8.94 -8.70 -5.27
N VAL A 759 -9.69 -9.53 -4.55
CA VAL A 759 -10.17 -9.22 -3.19
C VAL A 759 -10.04 -10.36 -2.19
N CYS A 760 -9.72 -11.57 -2.64
CA CYS A 760 -9.73 -12.76 -1.77
C CYS A 760 -8.46 -13.58 -1.92
N ASP A 761 -7.96 -14.08 -0.79
CA ASP A 761 -6.93 -15.11 -0.73
C ASP A 761 -7.50 -16.36 -0.08
N LEU A 762 -7.07 -17.51 -0.54
CA LEU A 762 -7.46 -18.81 -0.03
C LEU A 762 -6.21 -19.61 0.32
N TYR A 763 -6.13 -20.08 1.57
CA TYR A 763 -5.02 -20.87 2.08
C TYR A 763 -5.47 -22.28 2.39
N SER A 764 -4.65 -23.24 2.02
CA SER A 764 -4.69 -24.62 2.50
C SER A 764 -3.56 -24.77 3.51
N VAL A 765 -3.89 -25.04 4.76
CA VAL A 765 -2.94 -25.04 5.88
C VAL A 765 -2.88 -26.43 6.49
N TRP A 766 -1.69 -26.89 6.81
CA TRP A 766 -1.40 -28.15 7.50
C TRP A 766 -0.59 -27.90 8.76
N SER A 767 -1.03 -28.44 9.90
CA SER A 767 -0.13 -28.58 11.03
C SER A 767 0.79 -29.79 10.82
N LEU A 768 2.07 -29.63 11.18
CA LEU A 768 3.08 -30.68 11.05
C LEU A 768 3.37 -31.38 12.38
N SER A 769 3.04 -30.75 13.49
CA SER A 769 3.29 -31.23 14.85
C SER A 769 2.27 -30.59 15.81
N PRO A 770 1.83 -31.29 16.88
CA PRO A 770 2.13 -32.68 17.24
C PRO A 770 1.30 -33.71 16.43
N THR A 771 0.22 -33.24 15.81
CA THR A 771 -0.66 -34.07 14.95
C THR A 771 -0.87 -33.35 13.65
N ILE A 772 -0.92 -34.11 12.55
CA ILE A 772 -1.22 -33.56 11.24
C ILE A 772 -2.72 -33.25 11.19
N GLN A 773 -3.03 -31.98 11.01
CA GLN A 773 -4.38 -31.47 10.78
C GLN A 773 -4.36 -30.68 9.48
N TRP A 774 -5.49 -30.61 8.82
CA TRP A 774 -5.67 -29.84 7.61
C TRP A 774 -6.91 -28.98 7.68
N GLY A 775 -6.85 -27.80 7.08
CA GLY A 775 -8.00 -26.91 6.95
C GLY A 775 -7.78 -25.79 5.98
N MET A 776 -8.87 -25.20 5.54
CA MET A 776 -8.83 -24.03 4.66
C MET A 776 -9.07 -22.76 5.46
N ARG A 777 -8.40 -21.69 5.04
CA ARG A 777 -8.56 -20.34 5.58
C ARG A 777 -8.70 -19.37 4.43
N PHE A 778 -9.44 -18.29 4.65
CA PHE A 778 -9.62 -17.25 3.64
C PHE A 778 -9.30 -15.87 4.23
N ARG A 779 -8.85 -14.97 3.38
CA ARG A 779 -8.65 -13.56 3.70
C ARG A 779 -9.35 -12.73 2.64
N ILE A 780 -10.11 -11.71 3.06
CA ILE A 780 -10.69 -10.71 2.17
C ILE A 780 -9.94 -9.41 2.42
N HIS A 781 -9.32 -8.89 1.38
CA HIS A 781 -8.55 -7.66 1.48
C HIS A 781 -8.80 -6.78 0.25
N LEU A 782 -8.65 -5.48 0.42
CA LEU A 782 -8.51 -4.53 -0.67
C LEU A 782 -7.03 -4.19 -0.78
N GLY A 783 -6.30 -4.96 -1.58
CA GLY A 783 -4.88 -4.74 -1.85
C GLY A 783 -4.71 -4.06 -3.20
N LEU A 784 -3.98 -2.95 -3.23
CA LEU A 784 -3.48 -2.35 -4.47
C LEU A 784 -2.25 -3.10 -4.97
#